data_37e3a0964d64380e9e880f8149e65f0b
#
_entry.id   37e3a0964d64380e9e880f8149e65f0b
#
_cell.length_a   1.000
_cell.length_b   1.000
_cell.length_c   1.000
_cell.angle_alpha   90.00
_cell.angle_beta   90.00
_cell.angle_gamma   90.00
#
_symmetry.space_group_name_H-M   'P 1'
#
loop_
_entity.id
_entity.type
_entity.pdbx_description
1 polymer ?
#
loop_
_entity_poly.entity_id
_entity_poly.type
_entity_poly.pdbx_seq_one_letter_code
_entity_poly.pdbx_strand_id
1 'polypeptide(L)'
;MNYKLTKKEATELIANKLSHFFGVSPEEATYEHYYKAVALILRDMMMQGRKEFHNEAKKADSKKIYYLCMEFLMGRSLKNNLYNLNLTKTMESAPKGFGIKLEKLYDCEPDAGLGNGGLGRLAACYLDGLASQGYFAKGYSILYEYGIFKQKLVDGWQTELPDFWLPGGDVWLVPHEEEAVDINFEGWVDESWDNQYHHVELRDCNTVKAVPYDMYVSGKDGKGISVLRLWSAKAPGLDMDMFNQGDYMRAMEQNAMAEVISKVLYPSDNHPEGKSLRLRQQYFLVSASVQDIINNHLRIYGTVENLADKIAMHINDTHPTLVIPELMRILLDDCGYGWDEAWKIVTDTVAYTNHTVMAEALECWPEDLFRRLLPRIYEITKEIDNRFRSFVWNSTGDAGKVERMAIVSNGVIRMANMSVAGSHCVNGVSALHSEILKKSVFKDFYSVTPDKFTNVTNGIAHRRWLCQSNPELTKLLTELIGNGFVYDGSKLEKFKAYADDAQVLKSLEEIKLRNKEKLAALVKKSNGIDLDPNSIFDVQVKRLHEYKRQHLNAFHILSKYLAIKENPDGDFTPHTYIFAAKAAPGYFMAKKIISFICSLAELINNDPDVRGRLKVVYLEDYNVTLAENLMPAADISEQISLSGTEASGTGNMKLMINGAVTLGTMDGANVEIHEAVGDDNIIIFGMSTDEVNDLKRVGYNPMNYYQNNADIRKVVDFINGGINGKVFPEIGGTITHHDPYMVLADFADYKSAQAKAEALFADRDTWNRMSLMNIAGAGRFACDRAINEYARDIWHTKPLRK
;
A
#
# COMPACT_ATOMS: atom_id res chain seq x y z
N MET A 1 26.99 -13.16 4.44
CA MET A 1 27.29 -12.28 5.58
C MET A 1 26.97 -12.95 6.90
N ASN A 2 27.83 -12.77 7.89
CA ASN A 2 27.58 -13.33 9.21
C ASN A 2 27.26 -12.19 10.18
N TYR A 3 25.97 -11.85 10.33
CA TYR A 3 25.49 -10.82 11.27
C TYR A 3 25.48 -11.34 12.71
N LYS A 4 26.52 -12.09 13.11
CA LYS A 4 26.61 -12.64 14.47
C LYS A 4 27.16 -11.59 15.42
N LEU A 5 26.39 -11.27 16.43
CA LEU A 5 26.77 -10.49 17.60
C LEU A 5 26.57 -11.34 18.84
N THR A 6 27.61 -11.43 19.67
CA THR A 6 27.47 -11.97 21.02
C THR A 6 26.75 -10.96 21.92
N LYS A 7 26.17 -11.43 23.04
CA LYS A 7 25.56 -10.53 24.03
C LYS A 7 26.56 -9.46 24.50
N LYS A 8 27.84 -9.86 24.76
CA LYS A 8 28.88 -8.94 25.23
C LYS A 8 29.16 -7.84 24.21
N GLU A 9 29.39 -8.19 22.95
CA GLU A 9 29.64 -7.23 21.87
C GLU A 9 28.45 -6.29 21.70
N ALA A 10 27.21 -6.81 21.71
CA ALA A 10 26.00 -5.99 21.60
C ALA A 10 25.89 -5.00 22.79
N THR A 11 26.21 -5.45 24.02
CA THR A 11 26.18 -4.59 25.21
C THR A 11 27.22 -3.46 25.11
N GLU A 12 28.43 -3.78 24.67
CA GLU A 12 29.52 -2.81 24.46
C GLU A 12 29.14 -1.80 23.34
N LEU A 13 28.58 -2.26 22.23
CA LEU A 13 28.14 -1.40 21.14
C LEU A 13 27.03 -0.45 21.57
N ILE A 14 26.05 -0.92 22.35
CA ILE A 14 24.98 -0.07 22.89
C ILE A 14 25.59 1.01 23.79
N ALA A 15 26.43 0.66 24.76
CA ALA A 15 27.08 1.62 25.65
C ALA A 15 27.92 2.66 24.86
N ASN A 16 28.66 2.20 23.84
CA ASN A 16 29.45 3.08 22.97
C ASN A 16 28.56 4.05 22.18
N LYS A 17 27.42 3.57 21.61
CA LYS A 17 26.48 4.46 20.89
C LYS A 17 25.83 5.47 21.83
N LEU A 18 25.46 5.06 23.05
CA LEU A 18 24.92 5.98 24.06
C LEU A 18 25.93 7.07 24.42
N SER A 19 27.18 6.71 24.70
CA SER A 19 28.23 7.67 25.07
C SER A 19 28.65 8.57 23.89
N HIS A 20 28.97 7.99 22.72
CA HIS A 20 29.59 8.75 21.62
C HIS A 20 28.59 9.51 20.78
N PHE A 21 27.34 9.03 20.65
CA PHE A 21 26.35 9.65 19.79
C PHE A 21 25.38 10.56 20.59
N PHE A 22 25.06 10.19 21.83
CA PHE A 22 24.11 10.93 22.65
C PHE A 22 24.76 11.63 23.86
N GLY A 23 26.02 11.33 24.18
CA GLY A 23 26.73 11.94 25.31
C GLY A 23 26.18 11.53 26.69
N VAL A 24 25.53 10.36 26.81
CA VAL A 24 24.91 9.86 28.05
C VAL A 24 25.51 8.51 28.46
N SER A 25 25.56 8.25 29.77
CA SER A 25 25.88 6.92 30.29
C SER A 25 24.66 5.98 30.15
N PRO A 26 24.87 4.66 30.27
CA PRO A 26 23.73 3.72 30.26
C PRO A 26 22.70 3.99 31.37
N GLU A 27 23.13 4.47 32.53
CA GLU A 27 22.27 4.74 33.67
C GLU A 27 21.42 6.01 33.47
N GLU A 28 21.90 6.97 32.67
CA GLU A 28 21.22 8.24 32.35
C GLU A 28 20.33 8.15 31.10
N ALA A 29 20.51 7.08 30.31
CA ALA A 29 19.85 6.92 29.02
C ALA A 29 18.35 6.62 29.17
N THR A 30 17.52 7.30 28.36
CA THR A 30 16.09 7.03 28.23
C THR A 30 15.81 5.84 27.30
N TYR A 31 14.58 5.33 27.29
CA TYR A 31 14.15 4.29 26.33
C TYR A 31 14.37 4.74 24.88
N GLU A 32 14.16 6.02 24.57
CA GLU A 32 14.39 6.58 23.24
C GLU A 32 15.88 6.55 22.84
N HIS A 33 16.79 6.88 23.78
CA HIS A 33 18.24 6.75 23.55
C HIS A 33 18.63 5.30 23.24
N TYR A 34 18.10 4.34 24.00
CA TYR A 34 18.34 2.92 23.75
C TYR A 34 17.78 2.45 22.41
N TYR A 35 16.57 2.87 22.06
CA TYR A 35 15.96 2.59 20.75
C TYR A 35 16.88 3.08 19.61
N LYS A 36 17.26 4.35 19.66
CA LYS A 36 18.12 4.95 18.63
C LYS A 36 19.50 4.31 18.59
N ALA A 37 20.08 3.96 19.73
CA ALA A 37 21.37 3.25 19.79
C ALA A 37 21.31 1.86 19.11
N VAL A 38 20.26 1.07 19.37
CA VAL A 38 20.06 -0.23 18.72
C VAL A 38 19.77 -0.06 17.22
N ALA A 39 18.95 0.91 16.83
CA ALA A 39 18.67 1.20 15.43
C ALA A 39 19.94 1.61 14.66
N LEU A 40 20.80 2.45 15.23
CA LEU A 40 22.09 2.83 14.65
C LEU A 40 23.02 1.64 14.44
N ILE A 41 23.09 0.72 15.41
CA ILE A 41 23.91 -0.49 15.28
C ILE A 41 23.42 -1.33 14.09
N LEU A 42 22.12 -1.56 13.99
CA LEU A 42 21.54 -2.31 12.87
C LEU A 42 21.75 -1.60 11.52
N ARG A 43 21.58 -0.28 11.49
CA ARG A 43 21.79 0.54 10.29
C ARG A 43 23.24 0.40 9.81
N ASP A 44 24.22 0.53 10.68
CA ASP A 44 25.63 0.40 10.33
C ASP A 44 25.95 -0.99 9.78
N MET A 45 25.39 -2.05 10.40
CA MET A 45 25.52 -3.43 9.91
C MET A 45 24.90 -3.61 8.53
N MET A 46 23.71 -3.06 8.29
CA MET A 46 23.04 -3.14 7.00
C MET A 46 23.75 -2.35 5.91
N MET A 47 24.33 -1.18 6.24
CA MET A 47 25.14 -0.40 5.30
C MET A 47 26.37 -1.18 4.83
N GLN A 48 27.09 -1.80 5.75
CA GLN A 48 28.21 -2.69 5.41
C GLN A 48 27.72 -3.84 4.53
N GLY A 49 26.61 -4.48 4.94
CA GLY A 49 25.98 -5.55 4.19
C GLY A 49 25.59 -5.15 2.77
N ARG A 50 25.03 -3.96 2.59
CA ARG A 50 24.69 -3.42 1.26
C ARG A 50 25.95 -3.22 0.40
N LYS A 51 27.04 -2.71 0.97
CA LYS A 51 28.30 -2.52 0.25
C LYS A 51 28.84 -3.87 -0.29
N GLU A 52 28.82 -4.92 0.52
CA GLU A 52 29.24 -6.25 0.09
C GLU A 52 28.32 -6.80 -1.00
N PHE A 53 27.01 -6.69 -0.83
CA PHE A 53 26.00 -7.12 -1.81
C PHE A 53 26.11 -6.36 -3.13
N HIS A 54 26.41 -5.05 -3.09
CA HIS A 54 26.70 -4.24 -4.27
C HIS A 54 27.94 -4.72 -5.03
N ASN A 55 29.00 -5.05 -4.31
CA ASN A 55 30.23 -5.57 -4.92
C ASN A 55 30.02 -6.93 -5.59
N GLU A 56 29.19 -7.78 -5.00
CA GLU A 56 28.77 -9.06 -5.62
C GLU A 56 27.94 -8.82 -6.88
N ALA A 57 26.97 -7.88 -6.84
CA ALA A 57 26.15 -7.53 -7.99
C ALA A 57 27.00 -6.98 -9.15
N LYS A 58 28.01 -6.15 -8.83
CA LYS A 58 28.95 -5.61 -9.81
C LYS A 58 29.81 -6.72 -10.44
N LYS A 59 30.32 -7.66 -9.64
CA LYS A 59 31.14 -8.79 -10.15
C LYS A 59 30.30 -9.76 -11.00
N ALA A 60 29.05 -9.98 -10.65
CA ALA A 60 28.13 -10.85 -11.39
C ALA A 60 27.50 -10.15 -12.60
N ASP A 61 27.77 -8.87 -12.81
CA ASP A 61 27.15 -8.02 -13.83
C ASP A 61 25.61 -8.17 -13.86
N SER A 62 25.01 -8.20 -12.68
CA SER A 62 23.61 -8.51 -12.47
C SER A 62 22.71 -7.35 -12.88
N LYS A 63 21.60 -7.67 -13.55
CA LYS A 63 20.53 -6.70 -13.86
C LYS A 63 19.94 -6.15 -12.56
N LYS A 64 19.83 -4.81 -12.47
CA LYS A 64 19.35 -4.08 -11.28
C LYS A 64 17.87 -3.76 -11.41
N ILE A 65 17.14 -3.89 -10.32
CA ILE A 65 15.72 -3.59 -10.27
C ILE A 65 15.53 -2.24 -9.57
N TYR A 66 14.84 -1.33 -10.26
CA TYR A 66 14.46 -0.01 -9.76
C TYR A 66 12.94 0.09 -9.72
N TYR A 67 12.39 0.22 -8.50
CA TYR A 67 10.96 0.20 -8.25
C TYR A 67 10.48 1.59 -7.80
N LEU A 68 9.77 2.30 -8.68
CA LEU A 68 9.29 3.66 -8.43
C LEU A 68 7.86 3.64 -7.93
N CYS A 69 7.61 4.22 -6.77
CA CYS A 69 6.29 4.32 -6.17
C CYS A 69 6.15 5.62 -5.37
N MET A 70 4.98 6.24 -5.43
CA MET A 70 4.68 7.46 -4.67
C MET A 70 4.67 7.24 -3.16
N GLU A 71 4.49 5.99 -2.71
CA GLU A 71 4.37 5.64 -1.30
C GLU A 71 5.01 4.29 -0.97
N PHE A 72 5.60 4.21 0.23
CA PHE A 72 6.08 2.96 0.83
C PHE A 72 5.61 2.90 2.29
N LEU A 73 4.57 2.13 2.56
CA LEU A 73 4.01 1.98 3.90
C LEU A 73 4.86 0.98 4.71
N MET A 74 6.01 1.46 5.20
CA MET A 74 7.04 0.62 5.82
C MET A 74 6.63 0.05 7.18
N GLY A 75 5.87 0.81 7.97
CA GLY A 75 5.68 0.50 9.38
C GLY A 75 6.98 0.69 10.18
N ARG A 76 7.09 0.01 11.32
CA ARG A 76 8.28 0.01 12.16
C ARG A 76 9.36 -0.90 11.58
N SER A 77 10.62 -0.47 11.62
CA SER A 77 11.78 -1.14 11.02
C SER A 77 12.57 -1.99 12.01
N LEU A 78 12.63 -1.59 13.29
CA LEU A 78 13.47 -2.24 14.30
C LEU A 78 13.16 -3.73 14.44
N LYS A 79 11.90 -4.08 14.70
CA LYS A 79 11.46 -5.47 14.87
C LYS A 79 11.73 -6.32 13.63
N ASN A 80 11.44 -5.77 12.45
CA ASN A 80 11.62 -6.46 11.17
C ASN A 80 13.10 -6.75 10.87
N ASN A 81 13.97 -5.76 11.04
CA ASN A 81 15.40 -5.94 10.79
C ASN A 81 16.05 -6.87 11.82
N LEU A 82 15.68 -6.79 13.11
CA LEU A 82 16.13 -7.73 14.13
C LEU A 82 15.75 -9.19 13.79
N TYR A 83 14.51 -9.39 13.34
CA TYR A 83 14.04 -10.72 12.92
C TYR A 83 14.80 -11.24 11.70
N ASN A 84 14.91 -10.42 10.65
CA ASN A 84 15.54 -10.80 9.40
C ASN A 84 17.06 -11.07 9.56
N LEU A 85 17.73 -10.34 10.44
CA LEU A 85 19.16 -10.53 10.73
C LEU A 85 19.45 -11.57 11.82
N ASN A 86 18.42 -12.22 12.38
CA ASN A 86 18.51 -13.19 13.48
C ASN A 86 19.12 -12.62 14.77
N LEU A 87 18.94 -11.32 15.02
CA LEU A 87 19.50 -10.60 16.16
C LEU A 87 18.52 -10.39 17.31
N THR A 88 17.23 -10.81 17.17
CA THR A 88 16.20 -10.59 18.19
C THR A 88 16.63 -11.08 19.56
N LYS A 89 17.09 -12.34 19.69
CA LYS A 89 17.51 -12.92 20.99
C LYS A 89 18.73 -12.21 21.60
N THR A 90 19.68 -11.79 20.76
CA THR A 90 20.87 -11.04 21.22
C THR A 90 20.45 -9.68 21.75
N MET A 91 19.60 -8.95 21.00
CA MET A 91 19.13 -7.61 21.39
C MET A 91 18.03 -7.65 22.47
N GLU A 92 17.42 -8.78 22.74
CA GLU A 92 16.59 -8.98 23.92
C GLU A 92 17.46 -9.11 25.20
N SER A 93 18.60 -9.77 25.10
CA SER A 93 19.46 -10.07 26.24
C SER A 93 20.48 -8.98 26.55
N ALA A 94 20.94 -8.19 25.59
CA ALA A 94 21.94 -7.15 25.78
C ALA A 94 21.41 -5.92 26.56
N PRO A 95 20.30 -5.27 26.16
CA PRO A 95 19.71 -4.15 26.91
C PRO A 95 19.19 -4.56 28.29
N LYS A 96 18.81 -5.84 28.46
CA LYS A 96 18.35 -6.37 29.76
C LYS A 96 19.40 -6.23 30.86
N GLY A 97 20.71 -6.24 30.52
CA GLY A 97 21.81 -5.93 31.43
C GLY A 97 21.73 -4.53 32.05
N PHE A 98 21.04 -3.60 31.36
CA PHE A 98 20.76 -2.23 31.83
C PHE A 98 19.34 -2.06 32.36
N GLY A 99 18.57 -3.16 32.56
CA GLY A 99 17.17 -3.09 33.02
C GLY A 99 16.15 -2.78 31.91
N ILE A 100 16.56 -2.75 30.65
CA ILE A 100 15.71 -2.34 29.51
C ILE A 100 15.11 -3.58 28.84
N LYS A 101 13.79 -3.51 28.55
CA LYS A 101 13.04 -4.55 27.80
C LYS A 101 12.95 -4.15 26.33
N LEU A 102 13.23 -5.11 25.43
CA LEU A 102 13.20 -4.88 23.98
C LEU A 102 11.81 -4.44 23.47
N GLU A 103 10.74 -4.99 24.05
CA GLU A 103 9.36 -4.62 23.67
C GLU A 103 9.10 -3.12 23.87
N LYS A 104 9.69 -2.52 24.91
CA LYS A 104 9.57 -1.08 25.15
C LYS A 104 10.32 -0.24 24.13
N LEU A 105 11.40 -0.78 23.55
CA LEU A 105 12.11 -0.11 22.45
C LEU A 105 11.29 -0.10 21.17
N TYR A 106 10.51 -1.15 20.90
CA TYR A 106 9.58 -1.16 19.76
C TYR A 106 8.51 -0.05 19.88
N ASP A 107 8.05 0.24 21.11
CA ASP A 107 7.06 1.29 21.36
C ASP A 107 7.61 2.72 21.12
N CYS A 108 8.93 2.91 21.17
CA CYS A 108 9.57 4.21 20.90
C CYS A 108 9.64 4.52 19.38
N GLU A 109 9.55 3.50 18.51
CA GLU A 109 9.62 3.71 17.07
C GLU A 109 8.26 4.12 16.50
N PRO A 110 8.15 5.26 15.81
CA PRO A 110 6.92 5.62 15.07
C PRO A 110 6.79 4.77 13.81
N ASP A 111 5.55 4.56 13.37
CA ASP A 111 5.32 4.09 12.00
C ASP A 111 5.78 5.16 11.00
N ALA A 112 6.59 4.79 10.01
CA ALA A 112 7.10 5.74 9.04
C ALA A 112 5.96 6.33 8.19
N GLY A 113 5.86 7.66 8.16
CA GLY A 113 4.83 8.42 7.44
C GLY A 113 5.04 8.48 5.91
N LEU A 114 5.50 7.39 5.31
CA LEU A 114 5.90 7.29 3.89
C LEU A 114 4.85 6.59 3.02
N GLY A 115 3.69 6.24 3.56
CA GLY A 115 2.64 5.55 2.82
C GLY A 115 1.28 5.65 3.49
N ASN A 116 0.24 5.24 2.76
CA ASN A 116 -1.14 5.36 3.20
C ASN A 116 -1.90 4.03 3.20
N GLY A 117 -1.80 3.25 2.13
CA GLY A 117 -2.71 2.12 1.92
C GLY A 117 -2.08 0.89 1.28
N GLY A 118 -2.92 0.14 0.56
CA GLY A 118 -2.54 -1.13 -0.07
C GLY A 118 -1.38 -1.03 -1.04
N LEU A 119 -1.36 0.03 -1.86
CA LEU A 119 -0.29 0.31 -2.82
C LEU A 119 1.07 0.44 -2.13
N GLY A 120 1.17 1.32 -1.11
CA GLY A 120 2.40 1.56 -0.37
C GLY A 120 2.83 0.36 0.47
N ARG A 121 1.88 -0.39 1.05
CA ARG A 121 2.25 -1.61 1.79
C ARG A 121 2.75 -2.71 0.85
N LEU A 122 2.18 -2.84 -0.35
CA LEU A 122 2.67 -3.76 -1.37
C LEU A 122 4.13 -3.44 -1.74
N ALA A 123 4.42 -2.17 -2.03
CA ALA A 123 5.78 -1.72 -2.34
C ALA A 123 6.78 -2.04 -1.20
N ALA A 124 6.37 -1.83 0.06
CA ALA A 124 7.17 -2.19 1.23
C ALA A 124 7.39 -3.71 1.36
N CYS A 125 6.35 -4.53 1.10
CA CYS A 125 6.47 -5.99 1.07
C CYS A 125 7.41 -6.46 -0.03
N TYR A 126 7.41 -5.80 -1.18
CA TYR A 126 8.28 -6.16 -2.30
C TYR A 126 9.74 -5.83 -2.03
N LEU A 127 10.06 -4.74 -1.32
CA LEU A 127 11.45 -4.48 -0.90
C LEU A 127 11.98 -5.57 0.05
N ASP A 128 11.16 -6.04 1.00
CA ASP A 128 11.49 -7.18 1.88
C ASP A 128 11.66 -8.46 1.06
N GLY A 129 10.71 -8.75 0.16
CA GLY A 129 10.76 -9.92 -0.73
C GLY A 129 11.98 -9.93 -1.63
N LEU A 130 12.30 -8.81 -2.28
CA LEU A 130 13.49 -8.67 -3.14
C LEU A 130 14.78 -8.94 -2.37
N ALA A 131 14.91 -8.37 -1.16
CA ALA A 131 16.05 -8.63 -0.28
C ALA A 131 16.11 -10.09 0.17
N SER A 132 14.97 -10.67 0.57
CA SER A 132 14.86 -12.04 1.07
C SER A 132 15.08 -13.10 -0.04
N GLN A 133 14.73 -12.76 -1.29
CA GLN A 133 15.00 -13.62 -2.44
C GLN A 133 16.39 -13.38 -3.07
N GLY A 134 17.17 -12.41 -2.57
CA GLY A 134 18.53 -12.15 -3.01
C GLY A 134 18.65 -11.39 -4.33
N TYR A 135 17.64 -10.57 -4.67
CA TYR A 135 17.70 -9.66 -5.83
C TYR A 135 18.32 -8.32 -5.46
N PHE A 136 19.08 -7.74 -6.38
CA PHE A 136 19.66 -6.41 -6.20
C PHE A 136 18.66 -5.34 -6.62
N ALA A 137 18.06 -4.69 -5.63
CA ALA A 137 16.98 -3.73 -5.87
C ALA A 137 17.17 -2.42 -5.09
N LYS A 138 16.55 -1.35 -5.64
CA LYS A 138 16.39 -0.04 -5.01
C LYS A 138 14.96 0.46 -5.28
N GLY A 139 14.24 0.83 -4.24
CA GLY A 139 12.98 1.56 -4.32
C GLY A 139 13.23 3.06 -4.33
N TYR A 140 12.34 3.83 -4.96
CA TYR A 140 12.38 5.29 -4.99
C TYR A 140 11.05 5.88 -4.56
N SER A 141 11.09 6.87 -3.67
CA SER A 141 9.94 7.67 -3.24
C SER A 141 10.39 9.05 -2.77
N ILE A 142 9.46 9.80 -2.19
CA ILE A 142 9.71 11.11 -1.58
C ILE A 142 9.86 10.95 -0.07
N LEU A 143 10.80 11.69 0.53
CA LEU A 143 10.93 11.81 1.98
C LEU A 143 9.88 12.78 2.49
N TYR A 144 8.66 12.31 2.71
CA TYR A 144 7.60 13.13 3.29
C TYR A 144 7.93 13.47 4.74
N GLU A 145 7.92 14.75 5.07
CA GLU A 145 8.12 15.21 6.46
C GLU A 145 6.93 14.84 7.33
N TYR A 146 5.74 14.91 6.75
CA TYR A 146 4.48 14.49 7.36
C TYR A 146 3.87 13.35 6.57
N GLY A 147 3.38 12.32 7.27
CA GLY A 147 2.52 11.31 6.66
C GLY A 147 1.21 11.89 6.16
N ILE A 148 0.28 11.03 5.75
CA ILE A 148 -1.00 11.51 5.19
C ILE A 148 -1.78 12.34 6.21
N PHE A 149 -1.93 11.90 7.43
CA PHE A 149 -2.40 12.55 8.66
C PHE A 149 -2.55 11.51 9.77
N LYS A 150 -2.59 11.97 11.03
CA LYS A 150 -3.15 11.21 12.16
C LYS A 150 -4.65 11.44 12.23
N GLN A 151 -5.40 10.35 12.28
CA GLN A 151 -6.86 10.43 12.41
C GLN A 151 -7.26 10.57 13.88
N LYS A 152 -8.09 11.58 14.17
CA LYS A 152 -8.82 11.73 15.43
C LYS A 152 -10.31 11.79 15.16
N LEU A 153 -11.09 11.08 15.96
CA LEU A 153 -12.55 11.16 15.90
C LEU A 153 -13.04 12.14 16.99
N VAL A 154 -13.65 13.23 16.57
CA VAL A 154 -14.27 14.22 17.44
C VAL A 154 -15.76 14.15 17.21
N ASP A 155 -16.53 13.77 18.22
CA ASP A 155 -17.98 13.53 18.12
C ASP A 155 -18.36 12.57 16.96
N GLY A 156 -17.52 11.57 16.71
CA GLY A 156 -17.68 10.60 15.63
C GLY A 156 -17.30 11.13 14.24
N TRP A 157 -16.79 12.37 14.14
CA TRP A 157 -16.35 12.94 12.87
C TRP A 157 -14.83 12.87 12.73
N GLN A 158 -14.35 12.43 11.54
CA GLN A 158 -12.92 12.39 11.26
C GLN A 158 -12.32 13.79 11.20
N THR A 159 -11.32 14.00 12.04
CA THR A 159 -10.44 15.19 12.04
C THR A 159 -9.02 14.73 11.70
N GLU A 160 -8.33 15.49 10.86
CA GLU A 160 -6.97 15.23 10.42
C GLU A 160 -5.99 16.06 11.25
N LEU A 161 -5.01 15.38 11.87
CA LEU A 161 -3.91 16.00 12.62
C LEU A 161 -2.59 15.74 11.90
N PRO A 162 -1.57 16.61 12.05
CA PRO A 162 -0.25 16.38 11.45
C PRO A 162 0.36 15.07 11.94
N ASP A 163 0.83 14.23 11.00
CA ASP A 163 1.58 13.01 11.29
C ASP A 163 3.08 13.27 11.19
N PHE A 164 3.63 13.89 12.24
CA PHE A 164 5.04 14.23 12.32
C PHE A 164 5.84 13.05 12.87
N TRP A 165 6.37 12.21 11.99
CA TRP A 165 7.03 10.95 12.32
C TRP A 165 8.57 11.03 12.33
N LEU A 166 9.17 12.02 11.62
CA LEU A 166 10.62 12.13 11.41
C LEU A 166 11.45 12.16 12.68
N PRO A 167 11.10 12.89 13.77
CA PRO A 167 11.97 12.98 14.94
C PRO A 167 12.30 11.64 15.62
N GLY A 168 11.44 10.63 15.45
CA GLY A 168 11.69 9.27 15.93
C GLY A 168 12.15 8.30 14.84
N GLY A 169 11.86 8.62 13.56
CA GLY A 169 12.17 7.79 12.39
C GLY A 169 13.46 8.15 11.66
N ASP A 170 14.03 9.30 11.91
CA ASP A 170 15.23 9.84 11.27
C ASP A 170 16.49 8.97 11.43
N VAL A 171 16.58 8.23 12.53
CA VAL A 171 17.69 7.32 12.84
C VAL A 171 17.94 6.28 11.74
N TRP A 172 16.93 5.93 10.95
CA TRP A 172 17.05 4.97 9.85
C TRP A 172 17.56 5.59 8.55
N LEU A 173 17.60 6.90 8.43
CA LEU A 173 17.92 7.64 7.22
C LEU A 173 19.41 7.98 7.15
N VAL A 174 20.00 7.77 5.97
CA VAL A 174 21.38 8.14 5.68
C VAL A 174 21.37 9.18 4.55
N PRO A 175 21.73 10.45 4.81
CA PRO A 175 21.80 11.48 3.78
C PRO A 175 23.00 11.25 2.84
N HIS A 176 22.83 11.63 1.58
CA HIS A 176 23.85 11.64 0.53
C HIS A 176 23.82 12.97 -0.23
N GLU A 177 24.18 14.05 0.46
CA GLU A 177 24.11 15.40 -0.10
C GLU A 177 24.96 15.57 -1.39
N GLU A 178 26.05 14.81 -1.50
CA GLU A 178 26.91 14.75 -2.67
C GLU A 178 26.27 14.14 -3.92
N GLU A 179 25.17 13.42 -3.76
CA GLU A 179 24.39 12.81 -4.85
C GLU A 179 23.12 13.63 -5.16
N ALA A 180 23.01 14.85 -4.65
CA ALA A 180 21.87 15.71 -4.92
C ALA A 180 21.81 16.12 -6.40
N VAL A 181 20.59 16.22 -6.94
CA VAL A 181 20.33 16.65 -8.34
C VAL A 181 19.32 17.79 -8.39
N ASP A 182 19.39 18.56 -9.46
CA ASP A 182 18.50 19.69 -9.68
C ASP A 182 17.30 19.27 -10.54
N ILE A 183 16.12 19.72 -10.13
CA ILE A 183 14.84 19.49 -10.82
C ILE A 183 14.26 20.83 -11.24
N ASN A 184 13.99 20.99 -12.53
CA ASN A 184 13.51 22.23 -13.11
C ASN A 184 12.02 22.18 -13.42
N PHE A 185 11.31 23.23 -13.02
CA PHE A 185 9.89 23.41 -13.26
C PHE A 185 9.64 24.75 -13.96
N GLU A 186 8.59 24.82 -14.78
CA GLU A 186 8.17 26.04 -15.47
C GLU A 186 9.23 26.53 -16.46
N GLY A 187 9.26 27.81 -16.75
CA GLY A 187 10.17 28.37 -17.74
C GLY A 187 9.71 28.17 -19.19
N TRP A 188 10.63 28.29 -20.12
CA TRP A 188 10.38 28.09 -21.55
C TRP A 188 11.55 27.36 -22.21
N VAL A 189 11.27 26.65 -23.31
CA VAL A 189 12.24 25.84 -24.04
C VAL A 189 12.95 26.70 -25.06
N ASP A 190 14.29 26.76 -24.97
CA ASP A 190 15.16 27.40 -25.95
C ASP A 190 15.84 26.32 -26.79
N GLU A 191 15.62 26.33 -28.11
CA GLU A 191 16.12 25.32 -29.01
C GLU A 191 17.07 25.95 -30.03
N SER A 192 18.22 25.31 -30.25
CA SER A 192 19.15 25.70 -31.29
C SER A 192 19.80 24.51 -31.97
N TRP A 193 20.23 24.67 -33.21
CA TRP A 193 20.92 23.64 -33.97
C TRP A 193 22.32 24.13 -34.35
N ASP A 194 23.32 23.32 -34.03
CA ASP A 194 24.66 23.55 -34.56
C ASP A 194 25.18 22.23 -35.16
N ASN A 195 25.78 22.30 -36.36
CA ASN A 195 26.54 21.24 -37.02
C ASN A 195 25.97 19.80 -36.92
N GLN A 196 24.69 19.60 -36.77
CA GLN A 196 23.94 18.35 -36.62
C GLN A 196 23.49 18.04 -35.19
N TYR A 197 23.83 18.86 -34.20
CA TYR A 197 23.35 18.67 -32.82
C TYR A 197 22.16 19.56 -32.53
N HIS A 198 21.16 19.02 -31.94
CA HIS A 198 19.99 19.71 -31.38
C HIS A 198 20.29 20.05 -29.93
N HIS A 199 20.40 21.30 -29.61
CA HIS A 199 20.57 21.78 -28.24
C HIS A 199 19.25 22.28 -27.71
N VAL A 200 18.87 21.75 -26.53
CA VAL A 200 17.65 22.14 -25.84
C VAL A 200 18.02 22.62 -24.44
N GLU A 201 17.62 23.82 -24.10
CA GLU A 201 17.84 24.40 -22.77
C GLU A 201 16.52 24.93 -22.21
N LEU A 202 16.23 24.61 -20.93
CA LEU A 202 15.09 25.19 -20.23
C LEU A 202 15.54 26.47 -19.53
N ARG A 203 14.98 27.63 -19.95
CA ARG A 203 15.35 28.97 -19.43
C ARG A 203 14.28 29.51 -18.50
N ASP A 204 14.69 30.36 -17.57
CA ASP A 204 13.85 31.06 -16.60
C ASP A 204 12.98 30.06 -15.76
N CYS A 205 13.54 28.89 -15.48
CA CYS A 205 12.89 27.82 -14.71
C CYS A 205 13.08 28.01 -13.20
N ASN A 206 12.15 27.41 -12.45
CA ASN A 206 12.23 27.28 -11.00
C ASN A 206 12.94 25.96 -10.65
N THR A 207 14.15 26.08 -10.10
CA THR A 207 14.96 24.90 -9.72
C THR A 207 14.70 24.48 -8.28
N VAL A 208 14.51 23.18 -8.06
CA VAL A 208 14.42 22.53 -6.75
C VAL A 208 15.52 21.49 -6.65
N LYS A 209 16.28 21.52 -5.56
CA LYS A 209 17.31 20.52 -5.28
C LYS A 209 16.68 19.27 -4.63
N ALA A 210 16.88 18.12 -5.26
CA ALA A 210 16.49 16.83 -4.71
C ALA A 210 17.68 16.20 -3.97
N VAL A 211 17.59 16.07 -2.65
CA VAL A 211 18.62 15.49 -1.78
C VAL A 211 18.21 14.10 -1.39
N PRO A 212 19.01 13.04 -1.71
CA PRO A 212 18.62 11.67 -1.40
C PRO A 212 18.99 11.25 0.02
N TYR A 213 18.09 10.47 0.61
CA TYR A 213 18.25 9.77 1.88
C TYR A 213 17.98 8.29 1.68
N ASP A 214 18.91 7.45 2.09
CA ASP A 214 18.79 5.99 1.95
C ASP A 214 18.31 5.34 3.24
N MET A 215 17.27 4.50 3.13
CA MET A 215 16.76 3.63 4.19
C MET A 215 16.99 2.18 3.79
N TYR A 216 17.63 1.38 4.66
CA TYR A 216 18.01 0.00 4.36
C TYR A 216 16.95 -0.98 4.85
N VAL A 217 16.66 -2.01 4.03
CA VAL A 217 15.71 -3.08 4.32
C VAL A 217 16.41 -4.43 4.19
N SER A 218 16.56 -5.14 5.31
CA SER A 218 17.21 -6.45 5.32
C SER A 218 16.28 -7.56 4.84
N GLY A 219 16.80 -8.46 4.04
CA GLY A 219 16.18 -9.75 3.74
C GLY A 219 16.45 -10.78 4.83
N LYS A 220 15.68 -11.88 4.80
CA LYS A 220 15.83 -12.98 5.77
C LYS A 220 17.26 -13.56 5.73
N ASP A 221 17.83 -13.76 6.92
CA ASP A 221 19.22 -14.20 7.16
C ASP A 221 20.28 -13.25 6.55
N GLY A 222 19.90 -11.99 6.27
CA GLY A 222 20.78 -11.04 5.60
C GLY A 222 21.14 -11.44 4.18
N LYS A 223 20.29 -12.23 3.50
CA LYS A 223 20.55 -12.76 2.16
C LYS A 223 20.76 -11.64 1.13
N GLY A 224 20.00 -10.55 1.23
CA GLY A 224 20.17 -9.30 0.49
C GLY A 224 19.82 -8.11 1.36
N ILE A 225 20.22 -6.94 0.91
CA ILE A 225 19.81 -5.65 1.50
C ILE A 225 19.25 -4.78 0.38
N SER A 226 17.95 -4.50 0.43
CA SER A 226 17.31 -3.49 -0.45
C SER A 226 17.54 -2.09 0.11
N VAL A 227 17.50 -1.09 -0.76
CA VAL A 227 17.55 0.33 -0.39
C VAL A 227 16.24 0.98 -0.80
N LEU A 228 15.65 1.75 0.08
CA LEU A 228 14.61 2.73 -0.25
C LEU A 228 15.28 4.11 -0.27
N ARG A 229 15.44 4.68 -1.47
CA ARG A 229 15.94 6.04 -1.66
C ARG A 229 14.79 7.02 -1.64
N LEU A 230 14.89 7.99 -0.75
CA LEU A 230 13.86 8.97 -0.46
C LEU A 230 14.37 10.37 -0.81
N TRP A 231 13.66 11.09 -1.65
CA TRP A 231 14.06 12.42 -2.10
C TRP A 231 13.46 13.52 -1.23
N SER A 232 14.31 14.33 -0.61
CA SER A 232 13.92 15.56 0.11
C SER A 232 14.07 16.76 -0.82
N ALA A 233 13.03 17.56 -0.94
CA ALA A 233 13.05 18.79 -1.72
C ALA A 233 13.68 19.92 -0.89
N LYS A 234 14.67 20.61 -1.46
CA LYS A 234 15.35 21.75 -0.86
C LYS A 234 15.40 22.89 -1.85
N ALA A 235 15.38 24.11 -1.32
CA ALA A 235 15.71 25.28 -2.14
C ALA A 235 17.18 25.23 -2.57
N PRO A 236 17.54 25.75 -3.77
CA PRO A 236 18.93 25.82 -4.21
C PRO A 236 19.82 26.67 -3.29
N GLY A 237 19.24 27.65 -2.60
CA GLY A 237 19.88 28.53 -1.63
C GLY A 237 18.96 29.64 -1.21
N LEU A 238 19.38 30.40 -0.20
CA LEU A 238 18.70 31.64 0.20
C LEU A 238 19.15 32.78 -0.75
N ASP A 239 18.19 33.52 -1.31
CA ASP A 239 18.50 34.74 -2.07
C ASP A 239 19.05 35.80 -1.10
N MET A 240 20.39 35.90 -1.07
CA MET A 240 21.09 36.82 -0.17
C MET A 240 20.92 38.28 -0.56
N ASP A 241 20.66 38.58 -1.83
CA ASP A 241 20.43 39.96 -2.27
C ASP A 241 19.07 40.42 -1.76
N MET A 242 18.03 39.60 -1.94
CA MET A 242 16.70 39.89 -1.41
C MET A 242 16.71 39.95 0.13
N PHE A 243 17.41 39.02 0.78
CA PHE A 243 17.57 39.01 2.23
C PHE A 243 18.27 40.29 2.75
N ASN A 244 19.40 40.69 2.11
CA ASN A 244 20.16 41.88 2.50
C ASN A 244 19.42 43.20 2.22
N GLN A 245 18.46 43.20 1.29
CA GLN A 245 17.56 44.34 1.03
C GLN A 245 16.41 44.44 2.07
N GLY A 246 16.33 43.47 3.00
CA GLY A 246 15.30 43.48 4.05
C GLY A 246 14.00 42.79 3.65
N ASP A 247 13.93 42.19 2.45
CA ASP A 247 12.75 41.42 2.01
C ASP A 247 12.82 39.95 2.48
N TYR A 248 12.95 39.79 3.79
CA TYR A 248 13.12 38.46 4.42
C TYR A 248 11.97 37.50 4.12
N MET A 249 10.74 38.00 4.12
CA MET A 249 9.55 37.16 3.93
C MET A 249 9.53 36.56 2.53
N ARG A 250 9.84 37.35 1.51
CA ARG A 250 9.85 36.89 0.12
C ARG A 250 10.99 35.91 -0.16
N ALA A 251 12.19 36.18 0.40
CA ALA A 251 13.32 35.24 0.32
C ALA A 251 12.97 33.89 0.97
N MET A 252 12.27 33.88 2.11
CA MET A 252 11.82 32.67 2.80
C MET A 252 10.65 32.00 2.08
N GLU A 253 9.74 32.73 1.47
CA GLU A 253 8.60 32.19 0.71
C GLU A 253 9.07 31.41 -0.52
N GLN A 254 10.07 31.89 -1.24
CA GLN A 254 10.68 31.14 -2.36
C GLN A 254 11.26 29.79 -1.90
N ASN A 255 11.96 29.79 -0.77
CA ASN A 255 12.48 28.55 -0.19
C ASN A 255 11.35 27.59 0.25
N ALA A 256 10.30 28.11 0.88
CA ALA A 256 9.16 27.31 1.30
C ALA A 256 8.41 26.68 0.10
N MET A 257 8.30 27.41 -1.02
CA MET A 257 7.68 26.90 -2.25
C MET A 257 8.46 25.73 -2.89
N ALA A 258 9.78 25.70 -2.76
CA ALA A 258 10.57 24.54 -3.17
C ALA A 258 10.36 23.35 -2.22
N GLU A 259 10.44 23.59 -0.90
CA GLU A 259 10.38 22.53 0.11
C GLU A 259 9.00 21.90 0.27
N VAL A 260 7.90 22.60 -0.11
CA VAL A 260 6.52 22.09 0.02
C VAL A 260 6.31 20.76 -0.71
N ILE A 261 7.09 20.49 -1.76
CA ILE A 261 7.03 19.26 -2.57
C ILE A 261 7.19 18.00 -1.70
N SER A 262 8.09 18.03 -0.72
CA SER A 262 8.32 16.89 0.20
C SER A 262 7.66 17.03 1.57
N LYS A 263 6.72 17.98 1.77
CA LYS A 263 6.11 18.18 3.09
C LYS A 263 5.09 17.11 3.45
N VAL A 264 4.09 16.85 2.60
CA VAL A 264 2.93 16.03 2.95
C VAL A 264 2.64 14.99 1.87
N LEU A 265 2.41 13.75 2.31
CA LEU A 265 1.94 12.65 1.46
C LEU A 265 0.48 12.90 1.04
N TYR A 266 0.21 12.85 -0.26
CA TYR A 266 -1.13 13.01 -0.87
C TYR A 266 -1.87 14.27 -0.40
N PRO A 267 -1.37 15.48 -0.72
CA PRO A 267 -2.12 16.68 -0.48
C PRO A 267 -3.45 16.66 -1.25
N SER A 268 -4.46 17.36 -0.72
CA SER A 268 -5.77 17.46 -1.38
C SER A 268 -5.63 18.09 -2.76
N ASP A 269 -6.25 17.49 -3.78
CA ASP A 269 -6.26 17.94 -5.18
C ASP A 269 -7.64 18.44 -5.65
N ASN A 270 -8.51 18.81 -4.71
CA ASN A 270 -9.83 19.37 -5.00
C ASN A 270 -9.77 20.81 -5.53
N HIS A 271 -8.60 21.42 -5.57
CA HIS A 271 -8.35 22.78 -6.04
C HIS A 271 -7.08 22.83 -6.93
N PRO A 272 -6.92 23.88 -7.77
CA PRO A 272 -5.82 23.96 -8.74
C PRO A 272 -4.40 23.88 -8.13
N GLU A 273 -4.19 24.50 -6.95
CA GLU A 273 -2.91 24.50 -6.25
C GLU A 273 -2.54 23.09 -5.80
N GLY A 274 -3.50 22.31 -5.30
CA GLY A 274 -3.28 20.93 -4.91
C GLY A 274 -2.96 20.02 -6.09
N LYS A 275 -3.66 20.21 -7.23
CA LYS A 275 -3.31 19.51 -8.49
C LYS A 275 -1.90 19.86 -8.96
N SER A 276 -1.54 21.14 -8.90
CA SER A 276 -0.19 21.62 -9.24
C SER A 276 0.87 20.98 -8.33
N LEU A 277 0.64 20.95 -7.01
CA LEU A 277 1.56 20.33 -6.07
C LEU A 277 1.72 18.83 -6.31
N ARG A 278 0.64 18.10 -6.54
CA ARG A 278 0.71 16.65 -6.85
C ARG A 278 1.46 16.35 -8.13
N LEU A 279 1.27 17.14 -9.20
CA LEU A 279 2.05 16.97 -10.43
C LEU A 279 3.55 17.30 -10.20
N ARG A 280 3.87 18.34 -9.41
CA ARG A 280 5.23 18.64 -8.99
C ARG A 280 5.86 17.50 -8.20
N GLN A 281 5.13 16.88 -7.27
CA GLN A 281 5.60 15.71 -6.52
C GLN A 281 5.94 14.54 -7.43
N GLN A 282 5.08 14.24 -8.42
CA GLN A 282 5.32 13.12 -9.35
C GLN A 282 6.56 13.39 -10.22
N TYR A 283 6.70 14.57 -10.79
CA TYR A 283 7.86 14.90 -11.61
C TYR A 283 9.16 15.00 -10.78
N PHE A 284 9.08 15.56 -9.58
CA PHE A 284 10.21 15.60 -8.63
C PHE A 284 10.75 14.19 -8.32
N LEU A 285 9.86 13.26 -7.95
CA LEU A 285 10.24 11.87 -7.72
C LEU A 285 10.89 11.25 -8.95
N VAL A 286 10.25 11.41 -10.11
CA VAL A 286 10.65 10.76 -11.35
C VAL A 286 11.98 11.31 -11.85
N SER A 287 12.10 12.63 -11.99
CA SER A 287 13.31 13.24 -12.55
C SER A 287 14.52 12.98 -11.67
N ALA A 288 14.39 13.12 -10.33
CA ALA A 288 15.48 12.80 -9.42
C ALA A 288 15.91 11.32 -9.52
N SER A 289 14.95 10.41 -9.61
CA SER A 289 15.24 8.97 -9.67
C SER A 289 15.87 8.56 -11.00
N VAL A 290 15.36 9.06 -12.13
CA VAL A 290 15.91 8.74 -13.45
C VAL A 290 17.33 9.30 -13.62
N GLN A 291 17.58 10.54 -13.14
CA GLN A 291 18.93 11.11 -13.14
C GLN A 291 19.90 10.26 -12.30
N ASP A 292 19.52 9.83 -11.08
CA ASP A 292 20.34 8.93 -10.23
C ASP A 292 20.64 7.61 -10.96
N ILE A 293 19.64 7.01 -11.59
CA ILE A 293 19.79 5.74 -12.30
C ILE A 293 20.73 5.88 -13.50
N ILE A 294 20.52 6.89 -14.35
CA ILE A 294 21.32 7.08 -15.57
C ILE A 294 22.75 7.50 -15.23
N ASN A 295 22.94 8.43 -14.29
CA ASN A 295 24.28 8.83 -13.84
C ASN A 295 25.09 7.67 -13.29
N ASN A 296 24.45 6.80 -12.48
CA ASN A 296 25.08 5.58 -11.97
C ASN A 296 25.37 4.57 -13.09
N HIS A 297 24.47 4.45 -14.07
CA HIS A 297 24.67 3.55 -15.21
C HIS A 297 25.84 4.01 -16.09
N LEU A 298 25.85 5.27 -16.48
CA LEU A 298 26.92 5.85 -17.30
C LEU A 298 28.29 5.76 -16.60
N ARG A 299 28.35 5.99 -15.28
CA ARG A 299 29.60 5.84 -14.51
C ARG A 299 30.15 4.41 -14.57
N ILE A 300 29.31 3.39 -14.72
CA ILE A 300 29.72 1.98 -14.73
C ILE A 300 30.01 1.49 -16.14
N TYR A 301 29.17 1.83 -17.11
CA TYR A 301 29.18 1.25 -18.46
C TYR A 301 29.65 2.23 -19.55
N GLY A 302 29.58 3.55 -19.30
CA GLY A 302 29.98 4.59 -20.27
C GLY A 302 29.02 4.74 -21.46
N THR A 303 27.91 4.02 -21.49
CA THR A 303 26.86 4.05 -22.54
C THR A 303 25.50 3.78 -21.95
N VAL A 304 24.44 4.20 -22.64
CA VAL A 304 23.04 3.86 -22.30
C VAL A 304 22.42 2.83 -23.26
N GLU A 305 23.14 2.41 -24.30
CA GLU A 305 22.64 1.42 -25.27
C GLU A 305 22.26 0.08 -24.66
N ASN A 306 22.98 -0.34 -23.61
CA ASN A 306 22.73 -1.58 -22.87
C ASN A 306 21.82 -1.40 -21.67
N LEU A 307 21.06 -0.29 -21.57
CA LEU A 307 20.26 0.04 -20.38
C LEU A 307 19.26 -1.08 -20.06
N ALA A 308 18.50 -1.52 -21.04
CA ALA A 308 17.48 -2.57 -20.87
C ALA A 308 18.06 -3.94 -20.43
N ASP A 309 19.34 -4.22 -20.78
CA ASP A 309 20.01 -5.47 -20.36
C ASP A 309 20.47 -5.41 -18.90
N LYS A 310 20.75 -4.21 -18.38
CA LYS A 310 21.34 -3.99 -17.06
C LYS A 310 20.37 -3.46 -16.02
N ILE A 311 19.23 -2.92 -16.46
CA ILE A 311 18.26 -2.23 -15.62
C ILE A 311 16.84 -2.67 -15.97
N ALA A 312 16.02 -2.87 -14.94
CA ALA A 312 14.59 -2.95 -15.02
C ALA A 312 13.99 -1.78 -14.23
N MET A 313 13.27 -0.87 -14.90
CA MET A 313 12.52 0.19 -14.26
C MET A 313 11.05 -0.21 -14.16
N HIS A 314 10.52 -0.27 -12.95
CA HIS A 314 9.12 -0.62 -12.72
C HIS A 314 8.34 0.55 -12.17
N ILE A 315 7.29 0.97 -12.90
CA ILE A 315 6.36 2.02 -12.46
C ILE A 315 5.16 1.38 -11.77
N ASN A 316 4.96 1.73 -10.50
CA ASN A 316 3.90 1.18 -9.66
C ASN A 316 2.71 2.14 -9.63
N ASP A 317 1.64 1.77 -10.34
CA ASP A 317 0.53 2.62 -10.75
C ASP A 317 0.98 3.76 -11.71
N THR A 318 0.08 4.70 -12.01
CA THR A 318 0.34 5.81 -12.95
C THR A 318 1.11 6.98 -12.34
N HIS A 319 1.31 7.00 -11.03
CA HIS A 319 1.99 8.11 -10.36
C HIS A 319 3.41 8.38 -10.90
N PRO A 320 4.26 7.38 -11.19
CA PRO A 320 5.58 7.60 -11.76
C PRO A 320 5.63 7.49 -13.30
N THR A 321 4.52 7.60 -14.01
CA THR A 321 4.47 7.47 -15.48
C THR A 321 5.38 8.44 -16.22
N LEU A 322 5.66 9.60 -15.61
CA LEU A 322 6.58 10.59 -16.17
C LEU A 322 8.01 10.06 -16.39
N VAL A 323 8.35 8.88 -15.88
CA VAL A 323 9.58 8.15 -16.22
C VAL A 323 9.75 8.02 -17.73
N ILE A 324 8.67 7.81 -18.47
CA ILE A 324 8.69 7.62 -19.92
C ILE A 324 9.20 8.87 -20.64
N PRO A 325 8.54 10.05 -20.54
CA PRO A 325 9.02 11.24 -21.20
C PRO A 325 10.30 11.83 -20.57
N GLU A 326 10.57 11.63 -19.26
CA GLU A 326 11.81 12.09 -18.64
C GLU A 326 13.03 11.28 -19.08
N LEU A 327 12.89 9.95 -19.19
CA LEU A 327 13.96 9.12 -19.75
C LEU A 327 14.21 9.47 -21.23
N MET A 328 13.14 9.73 -22.00
CA MET A 328 13.29 10.28 -23.37
C MET A 328 14.06 11.59 -23.37
N ARG A 329 13.72 12.56 -22.49
CA ARG A 329 14.43 13.83 -22.38
C ARG A 329 15.93 13.65 -22.17
N ILE A 330 16.30 12.81 -21.19
CA ILE A 330 17.72 12.57 -20.88
C ILE A 330 18.42 11.92 -22.08
N LEU A 331 17.80 10.95 -22.75
CA LEU A 331 18.41 10.29 -23.91
C LEU A 331 18.55 11.23 -25.11
N LEU A 332 17.56 12.09 -25.36
CA LEU A 332 17.56 13.05 -26.46
C LEU A 332 18.47 14.25 -26.17
N ASP A 333 18.21 14.94 -25.05
CA ASP A 333 18.77 16.26 -24.78
C ASP A 333 20.16 16.16 -24.12
N ASP A 334 20.34 15.20 -23.17
CA ASP A 334 21.59 15.09 -22.41
C ASP A 334 22.56 14.06 -23.03
N CYS A 335 22.04 13.00 -23.67
CA CYS A 335 22.87 11.94 -24.28
C CYS A 335 23.00 12.04 -25.82
N GLY A 336 22.17 12.83 -26.49
CA GLY A 336 22.26 13.09 -27.94
C GLY A 336 21.79 11.95 -28.85
N TYR A 337 20.93 11.03 -28.35
CA TYR A 337 20.37 9.95 -29.14
C TYR A 337 19.26 10.44 -30.08
N GLY A 338 19.09 9.73 -31.20
CA GLY A 338 17.95 9.94 -32.08
C GLY A 338 16.64 9.43 -31.45
N TRP A 339 15.49 9.94 -31.93
CA TRP A 339 14.19 9.60 -31.35
C TRP A 339 13.90 8.11 -31.31
N ASP A 340 14.11 7.41 -32.42
CA ASP A 340 13.72 6.00 -32.53
C ASP A 340 14.61 5.10 -31.67
N GLU A 341 15.89 5.42 -31.53
CA GLU A 341 16.84 4.76 -30.65
C GLU A 341 16.46 5.00 -29.17
N ALA A 342 16.22 6.25 -28.80
CA ALA A 342 15.80 6.63 -27.45
C ALA A 342 14.48 5.93 -27.08
N TRP A 343 13.49 5.96 -27.97
CA TRP A 343 12.19 5.33 -27.74
C TRP A 343 12.32 3.81 -27.54
N LYS A 344 13.16 3.16 -28.32
CA LYS A 344 13.44 1.73 -28.13
C LYS A 344 14.05 1.44 -26.75
N ILE A 345 15.03 2.22 -26.32
CA ILE A 345 15.66 2.07 -25.00
C ILE A 345 14.61 2.23 -23.89
N VAL A 346 13.75 3.26 -23.99
CA VAL A 346 12.69 3.52 -23.00
C VAL A 346 11.73 2.35 -22.92
N THR A 347 11.17 1.94 -24.07
CA THR A 347 10.15 0.91 -24.12
C THR A 347 10.68 -0.47 -23.72
N ASP A 348 11.96 -0.77 -23.96
CA ASP A 348 12.58 -2.04 -23.53
C ASP A 348 12.93 -2.06 -22.03
N THR A 349 13.01 -0.89 -21.38
CA THR A 349 13.47 -0.77 -19.98
C THR A 349 12.31 -0.65 -18.98
N VAL A 350 11.20 -0.01 -19.38
CA VAL A 350 10.10 0.35 -18.48
C VAL A 350 9.00 -0.72 -18.49
N ALA A 351 8.52 -1.09 -17.29
CA ALA A 351 7.35 -1.94 -17.10
C ALA A 351 6.34 -1.25 -16.17
N TYR A 352 5.05 -1.56 -16.33
CA TYR A 352 3.93 -0.90 -15.65
C TYR A 352 3.01 -1.90 -14.96
N THR A 353 2.71 -1.64 -13.68
CA THR A 353 1.63 -2.32 -12.95
C THR A 353 0.45 -1.37 -12.78
N ASN A 354 -0.72 -1.78 -13.26
CA ASN A 354 -1.98 -1.08 -13.03
C ASN A 354 -2.65 -1.58 -11.74
N HIS A 355 -3.20 -0.65 -10.94
CA HIS A 355 -3.94 -0.96 -9.72
C HIS A 355 -5.40 -0.49 -9.75
N THR A 356 -5.87 -0.01 -10.89
CA THR A 356 -7.18 0.62 -11.06
C THR A 356 -8.10 -0.25 -11.91
N VAL A 357 -9.31 -0.53 -11.43
CA VAL A 357 -10.31 -1.33 -12.16
C VAL A 357 -11.28 -0.47 -12.95
N MET A 358 -11.63 0.74 -12.43
CA MET A 358 -12.61 1.63 -13.02
C MET A 358 -11.94 2.61 -13.99
N ALA A 359 -12.34 2.60 -15.26
CA ALA A 359 -11.75 3.45 -16.29
C ALA A 359 -11.86 4.95 -15.97
N GLU A 360 -12.93 5.37 -15.31
CA GLU A 360 -13.15 6.77 -14.87
C GLU A 360 -12.22 7.21 -13.73
N ALA A 361 -11.59 6.27 -13.04
CA ALA A 361 -10.62 6.55 -11.97
C ALA A 361 -9.17 6.60 -12.46
N LEU A 362 -8.93 6.40 -13.76
CA LEU A 362 -7.59 6.52 -14.35
C LEU A 362 -7.13 7.97 -14.33
N GLU A 363 -5.89 8.19 -13.89
CA GLU A 363 -5.33 9.53 -13.68
C GLU A 363 -5.18 10.32 -14.99
N CYS A 364 -5.67 11.55 -14.97
CA CYS A 364 -5.52 12.51 -16.05
C CYS A 364 -5.07 13.86 -15.51
N TRP A 365 -4.20 14.56 -16.23
CA TRP A 365 -3.79 15.93 -15.91
C TRP A 365 -4.33 16.93 -16.93
N PRO A 366 -4.80 18.12 -16.51
CA PRO A 366 -5.13 19.20 -17.44
C PRO A 366 -3.90 19.56 -18.30
N GLU A 367 -4.11 19.61 -19.61
CA GLU A 367 -3.01 19.84 -20.59
C GLU A 367 -2.32 21.19 -20.39
N ASP A 368 -3.06 22.24 -20.05
CA ASP A 368 -2.53 23.59 -19.79
C ASP A 368 -1.67 23.63 -18.51
N LEU A 369 -2.08 22.95 -17.44
CA LEU A 369 -1.31 22.80 -16.22
C LEU A 369 0.00 22.05 -16.50
N PHE A 370 -0.09 20.93 -17.20
CA PHE A 370 1.05 20.10 -17.54
C PHE A 370 2.07 20.85 -18.40
N ARG A 371 1.61 21.54 -19.47
CA ARG A 371 2.45 22.36 -20.34
C ARG A 371 3.13 23.50 -19.60
N ARG A 372 2.44 24.18 -18.70
CA ARG A 372 3.00 25.29 -17.92
C ARG A 372 4.06 24.83 -16.94
N LEU A 373 3.82 23.74 -16.23
CA LEU A 373 4.73 23.23 -15.22
C LEU A 373 5.95 22.51 -15.80
N LEU A 374 5.78 21.80 -16.93
CA LEU A 374 6.73 20.86 -17.49
C LEU A 374 6.85 21.06 -19.01
N PRO A 375 7.28 22.24 -19.48
CA PRO A 375 7.18 22.59 -20.91
C PRO A 375 7.94 21.62 -21.82
N ARG A 376 9.20 21.23 -21.48
CA ARG A 376 9.96 20.27 -22.29
C ARG A 376 9.35 18.87 -22.27
N ILE A 377 8.91 18.41 -21.11
CA ILE A 377 8.23 17.12 -20.94
C ILE A 377 6.91 17.08 -21.72
N TYR A 378 6.20 18.20 -21.80
CA TYR A 378 5.00 18.32 -22.60
C TYR A 378 5.28 18.17 -24.10
N GLU A 379 6.33 18.83 -24.64
CA GLU A 379 6.73 18.67 -26.05
C GLU A 379 7.03 17.21 -26.40
N ILE A 380 7.82 16.56 -25.56
CA ILE A 380 8.15 15.14 -25.73
C ILE A 380 6.88 14.28 -25.64
N THR A 381 5.99 14.55 -24.68
CA THR A 381 4.71 13.83 -24.53
C THR A 381 3.82 13.97 -25.77
N LYS A 382 3.76 15.18 -26.34
CA LYS A 382 3.03 15.43 -27.60
C LYS A 382 3.60 14.63 -28.77
N GLU A 383 4.91 14.57 -28.90
CA GLU A 383 5.55 13.79 -29.96
C GLU A 383 5.37 12.29 -29.76
N ILE A 384 5.42 11.79 -28.49
CA ILE A 384 5.05 10.42 -28.18
C ILE A 384 3.61 10.12 -28.63
N ASP A 385 2.66 11.03 -28.30
CA ASP A 385 1.26 10.88 -28.71
C ASP A 385 1.10 10.86 -30.23
N ASN A 386 1.75 11.79 -30.97
CA ASN A 386 1.68 11.86 -32.42
C ASN A 386 2.15 10.56 -33.09
N ARG A 387 3.30 10.04 -32.65
CA ARG A 387 3.85 8.78 -33.18
C ARG A 387 2.99 7.58 -32.79
N PHE A 388 2.48 7.56 -31.55
CA PHE A 388 1.61 6.50 -31.09
C PHE A 388 0.26 6.49 -31.81
N ARG A 389 -0.36 7.65 -32.08
CA ARG A 389 -1.56 7.77 -32.93
C ARG A 389 -1.30 7.20 -34.33
N SER A 390 -0.16 7.53 -34.94
CA SER A 390 0.25 7.00 -36.24
C SER A 390 0.42 5.48 -36.21
N PHE A 391 1.02 4.94 -35.15
CA PHE A 391 1.15 3.49 -34.94
C PHE A 391 -0.20 2.81 -34.86
N VAL A 392 -1.15 3.34 -34.08
CA VAL A 392 -2.51 2.78 -33.93
C VAL A 392 -3.28 2.85 -35.24
N TRP A 393 -3.19 3.99 -35.96
CA TRP A 393 -3.82 4.14 -37.28
C TRP A 393 -3.29 3.12 -38.29
N ASN A 394 -1.98 2.99 -38.38
CA ASN A 394 -1.36 2.03 -39.31
C ASN A 394 -1.69 0.55 -38.97
N SER A 395 -1.89 0.28 -37.67
CA SER A 395 -2.21 -1.07 -37.20
C SER A 395 -3.69 -1.43 -37.38
N THR A 396 -4.61 -0.45 -37.36
CA THR A 396 -6.06 -0.71 -37.24
C THR A 396 -6.92 -0.07 -38.31
N GLY A 397 -6.51 1.07 -38.88
CA GLY A 397 -7.34 1.91 -39.76
C GLY A 397 -8.57 2.52 -39.06
N ASP A 398 -8.65 2.46 -37.73
CA ASP A 398 -9.81 2.87 -36.93
C ASP A 398 -9.53 4.20 -36.19
N ALA A 399 -10.11 5.29 -36.69
CA ALA A 399 -9.99 6.62 -36.10
C ALA A 399 -10.56 6.69 -34.66
N GLY A 400 -11.60 5.90 -34.36
CA GLY A 400 -12.17 5.82 -33.02
C GLY A 400 -11.20 5.18 -32.02
N LYS A 401 -10.48 4.12 -32.42
CA LYS A 401 -9.41 3.54 -31.59
C LYS A 401 -8.26 4.52 -31.38
N VAL A 402 -7.82 5.22 -32.42
CA VAL A 402 -6.78 6.24 -32.32
C VAL A 402 -7.13 7.26 -31.23
N GLU A 403 -8.37 7.75 -31.20
CA GLU A 403 -8.81 8.75 -30.23
C GLU A 403 -8.95 8.19 -28.80
N ARG A 404 -9.48 6.96 -28.66
CA ARG A 404 -9.61 6.33 -27.35
C ARG A 404 -8.25 5.94 -26.74
N MET A 405 -7.28 5.56 -27.56
CA MET A 405 -5.92 5.18 -27.12
C MET A 405 -4.99 6.37 -27.01
N ALA A 406 -5.35 7.54 -27.51
CA ALA A 406 -4.55 8.76 -27.49
C ALA A 406 -4.10 9.13 -26.05
N ILE A 407 -2.86 9.63 -25.94
CA ILE A 407 -2.27 10.11 -24.68
C ILE A 407 -2.77 11.53 -24.40
N VAL A 408 -2.71 12.39 -25.40
CA VAL A 408 -3.17 13.79 -25.30
C VAL A 408 -4.47 13.93 -26.06
N SER A 409 -5.56 14.20 -25.36
CA SER A 409 -6.88 14.31 -25.98
C SER A 409 -7.83 15.11 -25.08
N ASN A 410 -8.72 15.88 -25.70
CA ASN A 410 -9.77 16.67 -25.02
C ASN A 410 -9.23 17.56 -23.88
N GLY A 411 -8.04 18.14 -24.05
CA GLY A 411 -7.44 19.06 -23.07
C GLY A 411 -6.86 18.37 -21.82
N VAL A 412 -6.64 17.04 -21.88
CA VAL A 412 -6.03 16.28 -20.79
C VAL A 412 -4.92 15.35 -21.28
N ILE A 413 -3.97 15.07 -20.39
CA ILE A 413 -2.93 14.04 -20.54
C ILE A 413 -3.40 12.78 -19.80
N ARG A 414 -3.56 11.67 -20.50
CA ARG A 414 -4.02 10.39 -19.97
C ARG A 414 -2.83 9.53 -19.57
N MET A 415 -2.56 9.48 -18.28
CA MET A 415 -1.34 8.85 -17.75
C MET A 415 -1.31 7.35 -17.99
N ALA A 416 -2.42 6.65 -17.80
CA ALA A 416 -2.49 5.21 -18.06
C ALA A 416 -2.23 4.86 -19.54
N ASN A 417 -2.75 5.66 -20.48
CA ASN A 417 -2.50 5.47 -21.91
C ASN A 417 -0.99 5.61 -22.23
N MET A 418 -0.33 6.62 -21.63
CA MET A 418 1.11 6.81 -21.77
C MET A 418 1.90 5.65 -21.16
N SER A 419 1.47 5.13 -19.99
CA SER A 419 2.10 3.98 -19.34
C SER A 419 2.05 2.73 -20.22
N VAL A 420 0.90 2.42 -20.82
CA VAL A 420 0.75 1.26 -21.71
C VAL A 420 1.55 1.45 -23.01
N ALA A 421 1.56 2.66 -23.58
CA ALA A 421 2.31 2.95 -24.80
C ALA A 421 3.81 2.77 -24.58
N GLY A 422 4.37 3.30 -23.49
CA GLY A 422 5.80 3.38 -23.22
C GLY A 422 6.40 2.20 -22.43
N SER A 423 5.64 1.18 -22.10
CA SER A 423 6.12 0.00 -21.37
C SER A 423 6.16 -1.24 -22.26
N HIS A 424 7.17 -2.13 -22.03
CA HIS A 424 7.19 -3.42 -22.69
C HIS A 424 6.18 -4.42 -22.12
N CYS A 425 5.81 -4.25 -20.84
CA CYS A 425 4.91 -5.14 -20.13
C CYS A 425 3.97 -4.35 -19.23
N VAL A 426 2.71 -4.77 -19.17
CA VAL A 426 1.63 -4.24 -18.34
C VAL A 426 1.01 -5.38 -17.57
N ASN A 427 1.03 -5.34 -16.24
CA ASN A 427 0.38 -6.39 -15.46
C ASN A 427 -0.76 -5.86 -14.60
N GLY A 428 -1.78 -6.69 -14.44
CA GLY A 428 -2.77 -6.56 -13.38
C GLY A 428 -2.27 -7.23 -12.10
N VAL A 429 -3.05 -7.10 -11.01
CA VAL A 429 -2.67 -7.47 -9.64
C VAL A 429 -3.51 -8.58 -9.03
N SER A 430 -4.42 -9.16 -9.81
CA SER A 430 -5.15 -10.40 -9.58
C SER A 430 -5.59 -10.98 -10.92
N ALA A 431 -5.94 -12.26 -10.96
CA ALA A 431 -6.40 -12.91 -12.19
C ALA A 431 -7.63 -12.21 -12.77
N LEU A 432 -8.64 -11.93 -11.93
CA LEU A 432 -9.86 -11.21 -12.32
C LEU A 432 -9.53 -9.80 -12.84
N HIS A 433 -8.69 -9.05 -12.12
CA HIS A 433 -8.29 -7.71 -12.56
C HIS A 433 -7.62 -7.72 -13.92
N SER A 434 -6.70 -8.64 -14.16
CA SER A 434 -6.00 -8.77 -15.45
C SER A 434 -6.96 -9.06 -16.59
N GLU A 435 -8.00 -9.85 -16.36
CA GLU A 435 -9.05 -10.10 -17.36
C GLU A 435 -9.93 -8.85 -17.59
N ILE A 436 -10.24 -8.08 -16.55
CA ILE A 436 -10.97 -6.80 -16.66
C ILE A 436 -10.14 -5.79 -17.48
N LEU A 437 -8.82 -5.72 -17.26
CA LEU A 437 -7.94 -4.86 -18.05
C LEU A 437 -8.01 -5.20 -19.54
N LYS A 438 -7.95 -6.49 -19.90
CA LYS A 438 -7.98 -6.97 -21.30
C LYS A 438 -9.35 -6.77 -21.94
N LYS A 439 -10.45 -7.02 -21.22
CA LYS A 439 -11.81 -7.03 -21.77
C LYS A 439 -12.51 -5.66 -21.72
N SER A 440 -12.09 -4.77 -20.81
CA SER A 440 -12.75 -3.50 -20.55
C SER A 440 -11.78 -2.32 -20.59
N VAL A 441 -10.95 -2.14 -19.54
CA VAL A 441 -10.18 -0.92 -19.30
C VAL A 441 -9.22 -0.61 -20.44
N PHE A 442 -8.45 -1.59 -20.89
CA PHE A 442 -7.46 -1.48 -21.95
C PHE A 442 -7.78 -2.36 -23.17
N LYS A 443 -9.07 -2.64 -23.42
CA LYS A 443 -9.48 -3.53 -24.51
C LYS A 443 -8.95 -3.14 -25.90
N ASP A 444 -8.88 -1.84 -26.18
CA ASP A 444 -8.36 -1.32 -27.44
C ASP A 444 -6.84 -1.55 -27.54
N PHE A 445 -6.10 -1.28 -26.45
CA PHE A 445 -4.66 -1.59 -26.35
C PHE A 445 -4.41 -3.10 -26.49
N TYR A 446 -5.17 -3.92 -25.76
CA TYR A 446 -5.04 -5.39 -25.85
C TYR A 446 -5.30 -5.89 -27.27
N SER A 447 -6.23 -5.28 -28.01
CA SER A 447 -6.49 -5.67 -29.41
C SER A 447 -5.33 -5.34 -30.37
N VAL A 448 -4.44 -4.39 -30.01
CA VAL A 448 -3.30 -3.95 -30.84
C VAL A 448 -1.98 -4.59 -30.37
N THR A 449 -1.80 -4.70 -29.07
CA THR A 449 -0.57 -5.19 -28.44
C THR A 449 -0.86 -6.23 -27.34
N PRO A 450 -1.45 -7.40 -27.67
CA PRO A 450 -1.89 -8.38 -26.67
C PRO A 450 -0.73 -8.94 -25.84
N ASP A 451 0.45 -9.10 -26.42
CA ASP A 451 1.62 -9.68 -25.78
C ASP A 451 2.19 -8.83 -24.61
N LYS A 452 1.80 -7.55 -24.52
CA LYS A 452 2.18 -6.70 -23.40
C LYS A 452 1.47 -7.06 -22.09
N PHE A 453 0.30 -7.73 -22.12
CA PHE A 453 -0.58 -7.88 -20.97
C PHE A 453 -0.38 -9.19 -20.24
N THR A 454 -0.06 -9.13 -18.96
CA THR A 454 0.13 -10.30 -18.09
C THR A 454 -0.53 -10.12 -16.75
N ASN A 455 -0.39 -11.10 -15.86
CA ASN A 455 -0.85 -11.05 -14.48
C ASN A 455 0.27 -11.40 -13.52
N VAL A 456 0.42 -10.62 -12.46
CA VAL A 456 1.14 -11.03 -11.24
C VAL A 456 0.23 -10.72 -10.07
N THR A 457 -0.38 -11.74 -9.49
CA THR A 457 -1.24 -11.57 -8.31
C THR A 457 -0.41 -11.04 -7.15
N ASN A 458 -0.95 -10.04 -6.45
CA ASN A 458 -0.31 -9.44 -5.29
C ASN A 458 0.10 -10.48 -4.23
N GLY A 459 1.05 -10.11 -3.41
CA GLY A 459 1.50 -10.92 -2.28
C GLY A 459 1.88 -10.08 -1.08
N ILE A 460 2.03 -10.73 0.07
CA ILE A 460 2.37 -10.13 1.36
C ILE A 460 3.69 -10.68 1.90
N ALA A 461 4.42 -9.89 2.68
CA ALA A 461 5.60 -10.34 3.41
C ALA A 461 5.14 -11.25 4.58
N HIS A 462 5.04 -12.55 4.33
CA HIS A 462 4.55 -13.53 5.31
C HIS A 462 5.42 -13.60 6.57
N ARG A 463 6.72 -13.27 6.47
CA ARG A 463 7.61 -13.13 7.62
C ARG A 463 7.14 -12.04 8.60
N ARG A 464 6.69 -10.89 8.09
CA ARG A 464 6.09 -9.84 8.93
C ARG A 464 4.68 -10.21 9.41
N TRP A 465 3.80 -10.58 8.47
CA TRP A 465 2.35 -10.72 8.72
C TRP A 465 1.94 -12.05 9.38
N LEU A 466 2.83 -13.04 9.43
CA LEU A 466 2.66 -14.28 10.18
C LEU A 466 3.75 -14.41 11.25
N CYS A 467 5.04 -14.54 10.84
CA CYS A 467 6.09 -14.96 11.77
C CYS A 467 6.36 -13.94 12.89
N GLN A 468 6.25 -12.63 12.59
CA GLN A 468 6.47 -11.56 13.57
C GLN A 468 5.19 -11.13 14.28
N SER A 469 4.04 -11.13 13.59
CA SER A 469 2.76 -10.70 14.14
C SER A 469 2.09 -11.79 14.97
N ASN A 470 2.31 -13.08 14.66
CA ASN A 470 1.69 -14.23 15.33
C ASN A 470 2.73 -15.30 15.72
N PRO A 471 3.59 -14.99 16.70
CA PRO A 471 4.70 -15.90 17.07
C PRO A 471 4.23 -17.25 17.64
N GLU A 472 3.06 -17.31 18.29
CA GLU A 472 2.51 -18.56 18.82
C GLU A 472 2.04 -19.49 17.69
N LEU A 473 1.36 -18.96 16.67
CA LEU A 473 1.01 -19.72 15.48
C LEU A 473 2.26 -20.16 14.71
N THR A 474 3.26 -19.28 14.58
CA THR A 474 4.54 -19.60 13.94
C THR A 474 5.25 -20.75 14.65
N LYS A 475 5.19 -20.79 15.98
CA LYS A 475 5.76 -21.87 16.78
C LYS A 475 5.04 -23.20 16.50
N LEU A 476 3.69 -23.21 16.53
CA LEU A 476 2.88 -24.39 16.21
C LEU A 476 3.20 -24.93 14.81
N LEU A 477 3.21 -24.04 13.81
CA LEU A 477 3.57 -24.42 12.43
C LEU A 477 4.99 -25.00 12.34
N THR A 478 5.95 -24.40 13.04
CA THR A 478 7.34 -24.89 13.04
C THR A 478 7.47 -26.29 13.66
N GLU A 479 6.70 -26.56 14.72
CA GLU A 479 6.66 -27.88 15.38
C GLU A 479 6.03 -28.96 14.48
N LEU A 480 4.99 -28.62 13.71
CA LEU A 480 4.22 -29.57 12.90
C LEU A 480 4.80 -29.80 11.50
N ILE A 481 5.18 -28.71 10.81
CA ILE A 481 5.60 -28.75 9.39
C ILE A 481 7.03 -28.29 9.14
N GLY A 482 7.80 -27.99 10.22
CA GLY A 482 9.14 -27.45 10.13
C GLY A 482 9.17 -25.96 9.77
N ASN A 483 10.36 -25.35 9.79
CA ASN A 483 10.54 -23.91 9.54
C ASN A 483 10.66 -23.53 8.05
N GLY A 484 10.49 -24.48 7.15
CA GLY A 484 10.69 -24.25 5.71
C GLY A 484 9.77 -23.17 5.10
N PHE A 485 8.56 -22.95 5.69
CA PHE A 485 7.62 -21.92 5.23
C PHE A 485 8.13 -20.49 5.42
N VAL A 486 9.08 -20.26 6.32
CA VAL A 486 9.71 -18.94 6.52
C VAL A 486 10.48 -18.49 5.27
N TYR A 487 11.02 -19.45 4.51
CA TYR A 487 11.81 -19.22 3.29
C TYR A 487 10.99 -19.43 2.01
N ASP A 488 9.94 -20.23 2.09
CA ASP A 488 9.07 -20.60 0.96
C ASP A 488 7.64 -20.76 1.49
N GLY A 489 6.83 -19.71 1.31
CA GLY A 489 5.45 -19.67 1.79
C GLY A 489 4.58 -20.84 1.31
N SER A 490 4.88 -21.42 0.12
CA SER A 490 4.12 -22.56 -0.42
C SER A 490 4.13 -23.78 0.53
N LYS A 491 5.15 -23.91 1.37
CA LYS A 491 5.25 -25.00 2.35
C LYS A 491 4.19 -24.97 3.45
N LEU A 492 3.45 -23.87 3.60
CA LEU A 492 2.28 -23.80 4.47
C LEU A 492 1.21 -24.83 4.06
N GLU A 493 1.16 -25.24 2.80
CA GLU A 493 0.23 -26.24 2.31
C GLU A 493 0.31 -27.57 3.08
N LYS A 494 1.49 -27.94 3.62
CA LYS A 494 1.68 -29.14 4.44
C LYS A 494 0.78 -29.14 5.68
N PHE A 495 0.31 -27.97 6.13
CA PHE A 495 -0.55 -27.85 7.30
C PHE A 495 -1.94 -28.48 7.05
N LYS A 496 -2.38 -28.62 5.80
CA LYS A 496 -3.63 -29.31 5.44
C LYS A 496 -3.70 -30.75 6.01
N ALA A 497 -2.56 -31.42 6.17
CA ALA A 497 -2.50 -32.77 6.72
C ALA A 497 -3.04 -32.89 8.16
N TYR A 498 -3.21 -31.79 8.87
CA TYR A 498 -3.68 -31.73 10.26
C TYR A 498 -5.14 -31.24 10.36
N ALA A 499 -5.88 -31.14 9.24
CA ALA A 499 -7.22 -30.58 9.20
C ALA A 499 -8.26 -31.35 10.06
N ASP A 500 -8.00 -32.65 10.30
CA ASP A 500 -8.86 -33.51 11.12
C ASP A 500 -8.21 -33.88 12.46
N ASP A 501 -7.09 -33.26 12.83
CA ASP A 501 -6.42 -33.48 14.13
C ASP A 501 -7.03 -32.57 15.21
N ALA A 502 -7.86 -33.18 16.09
CA ALA A 502 -8.58 -32.46 17.13
C ALA A 502 -7.66 -31.69 18.10
N GLN A 503 -6.43 -32.18 18.36
CA GLN A 503 -5.49 -31.48 19.24
C GLN A 503 -4.88 -30.25 18.55
N VAL A 504 -4.61 -30.33 17.26
CA VAL A 504 -4.15 -29.19 16.46
C VAL A 504 -5.24 -28.14 16.33
N LEU A 505 -6.49 -28.54 16.04
CA LEU A 505 -7.64 -27.64 15.96
C LEU A 505 -7.86 -26.90 17.28
N LYS A 506 -7.80 -27.62 18.42
CA LYS A 506 -7.87 -27.01 19.76
C LYS A 506 -6.72 -26.04 20.02
N SER A 507 -5.50 -26.37 19.62
CA SER A 507 -4.34 -25.48 19.77
C SER A 507 -4.51 -24.19 18.97
N LEU A 508 -5.09 -24.25 17.76
CA LEU A 508 -5.44 -23.08 16.95
C LEU A 508 -6.47 -22.20 17.66
N GLU A 509 -7.52 -22.80 18.23
CA GLU A 509 -8.53 -22.07 18.99
C GLU A 509 -7.92 -21.31 20.17
N GLU A 510 -7.06 -21.98 20.94
CA GLU A 510 -6.39 -21.37 22.10
C GLU A 510 -5.46 -20.22 21.68
N ILE A 511 -4.71 -20.37 20.58
CA ILE A 511 -3.86 -19.30 20.03
C ILE A 511 -4.73 -18.11 19.59
N LYS A 512 -5.83 -18.37 18.88
CA LYS A 512 -6.79 -17.34 18.46
C LYS A 512 -7.35 -16.60 19.67
N LEU A 513 -7.79 -17.31 20.71
CA LEU A 513 -8.32 -16.72 21.93
C LEU A 513 -7.31 -15.80 22.61
N ARG A 514 -6.06 -16.22 22.76
CA ARG A 514 -5.01 -15.37 23.33
C ARG A 514 -4.72 -14.10 22.49
N ASN A 515 -4.80 -14.19 21.17
CA ASN A 515 -4.67 -13.01 20.30
C ASN A 515 -5.87 -12.06 20.45
N LYS A 516 -7.09 -12.59 20.62
CA LYS A 516 -8.30 -11.82 20.89
C LYS A 516 -8.23 -11.13 22.25
N GLU A 517 -7.75 -11.80 23.28
CA GLU A 517 -7.50 -11.21 24.62
C GLU A 517 -6.49 -10.04 24.56
N LYS A 518 -5.40 -10.19 23.78
CA LYS A 518 -4.41 -9.12 23.56
C LYS A 518 -5.05 -7.91 22.88
N LEU A 519 -5.85 -8.15 21.83
CA LEU A 519 -6.58 -7.08 21.14
C LEU A 519 -7.62 -6.43 22.04
N ALA A 520 -8.39 -7.20 22.80
CA ALA A 520 -9.37 -6.68 23.75
C ALA A 520 -8.72 -5.76 24.81
N ALA A 521 -7.56 -6.15 25.35
CA ALA A 521 -6.80 -5.31 26.27
C ALA A 521 -6.32 -4.00 25.61
N LEU A 522 -5.90 -4.05 24.34
CA LEU A 522 -5.52 -2.87 23.57
C LEU A 522 -6.72 -1.93 23.38
N VAL A 523 -7.86 -2.46 22.94
CA VAL A 523 -9.11 -1.71 22.73
C VAL A 523 -9.61 -1.10 24.04
N LYS A 524 -9.53 -1.83 25.14
CA LYS A 524 -9.87 -1.28 26.47
C LYS A 524 -9.00 -0.10 26.82
N LYS A 525 -7.70 -0.18 26.54
CA LYS A 525 -6.75 0.89 26.83
C LYS A 525 -6.97 2.12 25.93
N SER A 526 -7.24 1.93 24.63
CA SER A 526 -7.34 3.03 23.65
C SER A 526 -8.74 3.63 23.57
N ASN A 527 -9.78 2.83 23.65
CA ASN A 527 -11.19 3.20 23.41
C ASN A 527 -12.05 3.12 24.68
N GLY A 528 -11.57 2.53 25.78
CA GLY A 528 -12.36 2.31 27.01
C GLY A 528 -13.45 1.24 26.89
N ILE A 529 -13.48 0.48 25.78
CA ILE A 529 -14.52 -0.50 25.48
C ILE A 529 -14.06 -1.89 25.92
N ASP A 530 -14.90 -2.58 26.70
CA ASP A 530 -14.70 -3.99 27.06
C ASP A 530 -15.22 -4.88 25.94
N LEU A 531 -14.38 -5.80 25.45
CA LEU A 531 -14.72 -6.82 24.47
C LEU A 531 -14.74 -8.19 25.11
N ASP A 532 -15.70 -9.03 24.72
CA ASP A 532 -15.71 -10.46 25.05
C ASP A 532 -14.84 -11.20 24.02
N PRO A 533 -13.69 -11.80 24.42
CA PRO A 533 -12.84 -12.54 23.49
C PRO A 533 -13.51 -13.81 22.92
N ASN A 534 -14.61 -14.28 23.53
CA ASN A 534 -15.36 -15.42 23.03
C ASN A 534 -16.38 -15.05 21.95
N SER A 535 -16.73 -13.76 21.79
CA SER A 535 -17.58 -13.29 20.70
C SER A 535 -16.88 -13.45 19.34
N ILE A 536 -17.62 -13.48 18.24
CA ILE A 536 -17.05 -13.43 16.90
C ILE A 536 -16.36 -12.07 16.71
N PHE A 537 -15.06 -12.05 16.34
CA PHE A 537 -14.38 -10.82 15.91
C PHE A 537 -14.46 -10.69 14.40
N ASP A 538 -15.43 -9.88 13.95
CA ASP A 538 -15.71 -9.56 12.57
C ASP A 538 -14.98 -8.26 12.19
N VAL A 539 -14.05 -8.33 11.23
CA VAL A 539 -13.05 -7.29 11.01
C VAL A 539 -13.14 -6.73 9.59
N GLN A 540 -13.42 -5.43 9.50
CA GLN A 540 -13.36 -4.65 8.26
C GLN A 540 -12.38 -3.50 8.40
N VAL A 541 -11.10 -3.75 8.11
CA VAL A 541 -10.00 -2.79 8.26
C VAL A 541 -9.34 -2.51 6.91
N LYS A 542 -9.69 -1.38 6.35
CA LYS A 542 -9.25 -0.91 5.03
C LYS A 542 -9.61 0.57 4.86
N ARG A 543 -8.94 1.28 3.90
CA ARG A 543 -9.31 2.65 3.56
C ARG A 543 -10.82 2.78 3.38
N LEU A 544 -11.41 3.85 3.90
CA LEU A 544 -12.84 4.06 3.74
C LEU A 544 -13.14 4.62 2.35
N HIS A 545 -13.97 3.89 1.62
CA HIS A 545 -14.44 4.24 0.29
C HIS A 545 -15.78 3.54 0.03
N GLU A 546 -16.70 4.20 -0.68
CA GLU A 546 -18.05 3.66 -0.91
C GLU A 546 -18.03 2.29 -1.62
N TYR A 547 -17.10 2.04 -2.58
CA TYR A 547 -17.03 0.76 -3.29
C TYR A 547 -16.64 -0.42 -2.38
N LYS A 548 -15.98 -0.16 -1.23
CA LYS A 548 -15.62 -1.18 -0.22
C LYS A 548 -16.79 -1.53 0.69
N ARG A 549 -17.84 -0.77 0.59
CA ARG A 549 -19.17 -1.00 1.18
C ARG A 549 -19.20 -1.17 2.70
N GLN A 550 -18.39 -0.40 3.46
CA GLN A 550 -18.46 -0.39 4.93
C GLN A 550 -19.88 -0.07 5.42
N HIS A 551 -20.63 0.73 4.68
CA HIS A 551 -22.05 1.02 4.98
C HIS A 551 -22.97 -0.18 4.77
N LEU A 552 -22.68 -1.16 3.89
CA LEU A 552 -23.42 -2.42 3.81
C LEU A 552 -23.29 -3.21 5.12
N ASN A 553 -22.06 -3.32 5.65
CA ASN A 553 -21.82 -3.95 6.96
C ASN A 553 -22.55 -3.18 8.08
N ALA A 554 -22.47 -1.85 8.10
CA ALA A 554 -23.17 -1.03 9.08
C ALA A 554 -24.71 -1.18 9.00
N PHE A 555 -25.29 -1.35 7.81
CA PHE A 555 -26.72 -1.63 7.62
C PHE A 555 -27.11 -3.00 8.20
N HIS A 556 -26.27 -4.01 7.98
CA HIS A 556 -26.48 -5.32 8.59
C HIS A 556 -26.42 -5.25 10.13
N ILE A 557 -25.42 -4.56 10.68
CA ILE A 557 -25.29 -4.35 12.14
C ILE A 557 -26.55 -3.69 12.70
N LEU A 558 -27.07 -2.65 12.02
CA LEU A 558 -28.32 -2.00 12.42
C LEU A 558 -29.52 -2.96 12.33
N SER A 559 -29.63 -3.76 11.26
CA SER A 559 -30.68 -4.80 11.14
C SER A 559 -30.63 -5.80 12.31
N LYS A 560 -29.43 -6.23 12.70
CA LYS A 560 -29.22 -7.14 13.85
C LYS A 560 -29.61 -6.45 15.18
N TYR A 561 -29.23 -5.19 15.36
CA TYR A 561 -29.65 -4.40 16.53
C TYR A 561 -31.17 -4.29 16.63
N LEU A 562 -31.85 -3.96 15.53
CA LEU A 562 -33.32 -3.85 15.51
C LEU A 562 -33.97 -5.20 15.83
N ALA A 563 -33.44 -6.33 15.37
CA ALA A 563 -33.91 -7.65 15.72
C ALA A 563 -33.75 -7.96 17.23
N ILE A 564 -32.65 -7.52 17.85
CA ILE A 564 -32.45 -7.63 19.31
C ILE A 564 -33.48 -6.76 20.04
N LYS A 565 -33.80 -5.56 19.57
CA LYS A 565 -34.80 -4.67 20.18
C LYS A 565 -36.22 -5.26 20.09
N GLU A 566 -36.54 -5.97 18.99
CA GLU A 566 -37.83 -6.65 18.83
C GLU A 566 -37.95 -7.88 19.73
N ASN A 567 -36.84 -8.57 20.03
CA ASN A 567 -36.82 -9.75 20.91
C ASN A 567 -35.56 -9.77 21.82
N PRO A 568 -35.51 -8.95 22.88
CA PRO A 568 -34.35 -8.81 23.75
C PRO A 568 -33.94 -10.10 24.47
N ASP A 569 -34.84 -11.06 24.63
CA ASP A 569 -34.60 -12.36 25.26
C ASP A 569 -34.25 -13.46 24.24
N GLY A 570 -34.20 -13.13 22.95
CA GLY A 570 -33.80 -14.06 21.90
C GLY A 570 -32.37 -14.54 22.06
N ASP A 571 -32.11 -15.73 21.53
CA ASP A 571 -30.77 -16.29 21.46
C ASP A 571 -30.00 -15.67 20.28
N PHE A 572 -29.02 -14.81 20.59
CA PHE A 572 -28.15 -14.13 19.63
C PHE A 572 -26.71 -14.49 19.91
N THR A 573 -25.99 -14.93 18.89
CA THR A 573 -24.56 -15.20 18.97
C THR A 573 -23.78 -13.91 19.29
N PRO A 574 -22.94 -13.89 20.35
CA PRO A 574 -22.11 -12.75 20.67
C PRO A 574 -21.21 -12.35 19.51
N HIS A 575 -21.28 -11.09 19.07
CA HIS A 575 -20.62 -10.61 17.87
C HIS A 575 -20.02 -9.22 18.10
N THR A 576 -18.75 -9.06 17.75
CA THR A 576 -17.99 -7.80 17.84
C THR A 576 -17.53 -7.40 16.46
N TYR A 577 -18.09 -6.31 15.93
CA TYR A 577 -17.69 -5.71 14.67
C TYR A 577 -16.59 -4.68 14.89
N ILE A 578 -15.47 -4.85 14.21
CA ILE A 578 -14.27 -4.00 14.36
C ILE A 578 -13.96 -3.30 13.04
N PHE A 579 -14.09 -1.98 13.06
CA PHE A 579 -13.73 -1.11 11.95
C PHE A 579 -12.45 -0.34 12.26
N ALA A 580 -11.62 -0.14 11.23
CA ALA A 580 -10.54 0.82 11.25
C ALA A 580 -10.29 1.30 9.81
N ALA A 581 -10.41 2.60 9.60
CA ALA A 581 -10.33 3.19 8.26
C ALA A 581 -10.01 4.68 8.34
N LYS A 582 -9.22 5.18 7.40
CA LYS A 582 -9.05 6.61 7.13
C LYS A 582 -9.78 6.97 5.84
N ALA A 583 -10.56 8.05 5.86
CA ALA A 583 -11.16 8.64 4.67
C ALA A 583 -10.22 9.71 4.09
N ALA A 584 -10.20 9.89 2.77
CA ALA A 584 -9.52 11.04 2.18
C ALA A 584 -10.11 12.35 2.75
N PRO A 585 -9.29 13.37 3.06
CA PRO A 585 -9.77 14.60 3.72
C PRO A 585 -10.94 15.30 3.05
N GLY A 586 -10.96 15.32 1.71
CA GLY A 586 -12.05 15.92 0.91
C GLY A 586 -13.21 14.99 0.59
N TYR A 587 -13.18 13.71 1.03
CA TYR A 587 -14.24 12.75 0.69
C TYR A 587 -15.38 12.78 1.74
N PHE A 588 -16.30 13.71 1.55
CA PHE A 588 -17.39 13.98 2.48
C PHE A 588 -18.24 12.72 2.80
N MET A 589 -18.69 11.98 1.77
CA MET A 589 -19.51 10.77 1.96
C MET A 589 -18.76 9.72 2.80
N ALA A 590 -17.47 9.51 2.56
CA ALA A 590 -16.67 8.59 3.37
C ALA A 590 -16.61 9.04 4.85
N LYS A 591 -16.44 10.33 5.12
CA LYS A 591 -16.48 10.87 6.50
C LYS A 591 -17.87 10.71 7.13
N LYS A 592 -18.94 10.84 6.35
CA LYS A 592 -20.32 10.56 6.83
C LYS A 592 -20.52 9.10 7.19
N ILE A 593 -19.96 8.16 6.43
CA ILE A 593 -20.02 6.73 6.75
C ILE A 593 -19.25 6.45 8.06
N ILE A 594 -18.10 7.08 8.29
CA ILE A 594 -17.39 7.00 9.58
C ILE A 594 -18.29 7.47 10.72
N SER A 595 -18.88 8.66 10.56
CA SER A 595 -19.77 9.25 11.58
C SER A 595 -21.00 8.36 11.85
N PHE A 596 -21.56 7.75 10.83
CA PHE A 596 -22.66 6.80 10.95
C PHE A 596 -22.25 5.56 11.76
N ILE A 597 -21.11 4.92 11.44
CA ILE A 597 -20.59 3.76 12.17
C ILE A 597 -20.31 4.11 13.64
N CYS A 598 -19.71 5.30 13.91
CA CYS A 598 -19.46 5.77 15.28
C CYS A 598 -20.78 6.00 16.05
N SER A 599 -21.80 6.54 15.40
CA SER A 599 -23.13 6.74 16.03
C SER A 599 -23.83 5.42 16.32
N LEU A 600 -23.68 4.43 15.43
CA LEU A 600 -24.15 3.05 15.70
C LEU A 600 -23.41 2.43 16.88
N ALA A 601 -22.08 2.60 16.95
CA ALA A 601 -21.28 2.11 18.07
C ALA A 601 -21.75 2.70 19.40
N GLU A 602 -21.97 4.03 19.45
CA GLU A 602 -22.49 4.71 20.65
C GLU A 602 -23.87 4.19 21.03
N LEU A 603 -24.80 4.06 20.09
CA LEU A 603 -26.15 3.55 20.31
C LEU A 603 -26.12 2.12 20.86
N ILE A 604 -25.43 1.21 20.17
CA ILE A 604 -25.46 -0.24 20.45
C ILE A 604 -24.70 -0.57 21.74
N ASN A 605 -23.52 0.00 21.92
CA ASN A 605 -22.66 -0.33 23.06
C ASN A 605 -23.22 0.13 24.40
N ASN A 606 -24.12 1.12 24.41
CA ASN A 606 -24.75 1.67 25.63
C ASN A 606 -26.17 1.18 25.85
N ASP A 607 -26.76 0.41 24.93
CA ASP A 607 -28.13 -0.09 25.07
C ASP A 607 -28.18 -1.32 25.99
N PRO A 608 -28.91 -1.25 27.15
CA PRO A 608 -29.01 -2.37 28.10
C PRO A 608 -29.70 -3.61 27.52
N ASP A 609 -30.59 -3.47 26.52
CA ASP A 609 -31.29 -4.60 25.90
C ASP A 609 -30.34 -5.48 25.09
N VAL A 610 -29.25 -4.89 24.61
CA VAL A 610 -28.20 -5.60 23.85
C VAL A 610 -27.43 -6.58 24.75
N ARG A 611 -27.30 -6.27 26.06
CA ARG A 611 -26.63 -7.13 27.06
C ARG A 611 -25.21 -7.56 26.68
N GLY A 612 -24.48 -6.72 25.91
CA GLY A 612 -23.14 -7.00 25.44
C GLY A 612 -23.00 -8.02 24.31
N ARG A 613 -24.12 -8.61 23.83
CA ARG A 613 -24.11 -9.60 22.73
C ARG A 613 -23.76 -9.03 21.36
N LEU A 614 -23.90 -7.72 21.18
CA LEU A 614 -23.50 -7.00 19.99
C LEU A 614 -22.60 -5.84 20.41
N LYS A 615 -21.42 -5.75 19.82
CA LYS A 615 -20.48 -4.68 20.03
C LYS A 615 -20.00 -4.11 18.68
N VAL A 616 -19.80 -2.81 18.65
CA VAL A 616 -19.22 -2.12 17.49
C VAL A 616 -18.06 -1.26 17.97
N VAL A 617 -16.91 -1.42 17.32
CA VAL A 617 -15.70 -0.67 17.65
C VAL A 617 -15.14 -0.02 16.40
N TYR A 618 -14.85 1.27 16.46
CA TYR A 618 -14.10 1.99 15.46
C TYR A 618 -12.74 2.36 16.05
N LEU A 619 -11.67 1.77 15.48
CA LEU A 619 -10.30 2.05 15.92
C LEU A 619 -9.74 3.23 15.13
N GLU A 620 -9.29 4.27 15.86
CA GLU A 620 -8.68 5.46 15.27
C GLU A 620 -7.27 5.17 14.72
N ASP A 621 -6.88 5.97 13.76
CA ASP A 621 -5.51 6.06 13.25
C ASP A 621 -4.91 4.74 12.77
N TYR A 622 -5.67 4.01 11.95
CA TYR A 622 -5.22 2.73 11.38
C TYR A 622 -3.87 2.84 10.70
N ASN A 623 -2.91 2.05 11.15
CA ASN A 623 -1.53 1.99 10.68
C ASN A 623 -1.00 0.54 10.68
N VAL A 624 0.26 0.33 10.28
CA VAL A 624 0.85 -1.02 10.19
C VAL A 624 0.96 -1.67 11.57
N THR A 625 1.36 -0.92 12.60
CA THR A 625 1.51 -1.44 13.97
C THR A 625 0.16 -1.91 14.54
N LEU A 626 -0.92 -1.15 14.33
CA LEU A 626 -2.27 -1.58 14.73
C LEU A 626 -2.70 -2.83 13.95
N ALA A 627 -2.43 -2.87 12.65
CA ALA A 627 -2.75 -4.03 11.80
C ALA A 627 -2.04 -5.31 12.26
N GLU A 628 -0.77 -5.24 12.64
CA GLU A 628 0.00 -6.39 13.16
C GLU A 628 -0.60 -7.00 14.44
N ASN A 629 -1.26 -6.19 15.27
CA ASN A 629 -1.96 -6.66 16.47
C ASN A 629 -3.38 -7.17 16.17
N LEU A 630 -4.05 -6.60 15.17
CA LEU A 630 -5.44 -6.87 14.86
C LEU A 630 -5.61 -8.12 13.99
N MET A 631 -4.76 -8.29 12.95
CA MET A 631 -4.89 -9.39 11.99
C MET A 631 -4.89 -10.79 12.66
N PRO A 632 -4.03 -11.09 13.66
CA PRO A 632 -4.05 -12.38 14.36
C PRO A 632 -5.33 -12.67 15.16
N ALA A 633 -6.05 -11.63 15.57
CA ALA A 633 -7.24 -11.73 16.41
C ALA A 633 -8.56 -11.89 15.64
N ALA A 634 -8.58 -11.65 14.33
CA ALA A 634 -9.78 -11.71 13.52
C ALA A 634 -10.29 -13.15 13.34
N ASP A 635 -11.62 -13.34 13.48
CA ASP A 635 -12.33 -14.57 13.10
C ASP A 635 -12.85 -14.46 11.67
N ILE A 636 -13.51 -13.34 11.34
CA ILE A 636 -14.07 -13.04 10.02
C ILE A 636 -13.26 -11.91 9.35
N SER A 637 -12.97 -12.10 8.08
CA SER A 637 -12.33 -11.14 7.19
C SER A 637 -13.37 -10.56 6.22
N GLU A 638 -13.80 -9.31 6.43
CA GLU A 638 -14.80 -8.63 5.61
C GLU A 638 -14.19 -8.10 4.30
N GLN A 639 -14.55 -8.74 3.18
CA GLN A 639 -14.05 -8.44 1.85
C GLN A 639 -15.23 -8.27 0.87
N ILE A 640 -16.06 -7.26 1.14
CA ILE A 640 -17.42 -7.09 0.63
C ILE A 640 -17.58 -6.00 -0.45
N SER A 641 -16.52 -5.67 -1.17
CA SER A 641 -16.60 -4.74 -2.31
C SER A 641 -17.64 -5.20 -3.34
N LEU A 642 -18.20 -4.27 -4.11
CA LEU A 642 -19.03 -4.65 -5.25
C LEU A 642 -18.17 -5.39 -6.28
N SER A 643 -18.62 -6.54 -6.77
CA SER A 643 -17.84 -7.36 -7.72
C SER A 643 -17.43 -6.55 -8.94
N GLY A 644 -16.14 -6.64 -9.29
CA GLY A 644 -15.53 -5.89 -10.38
C GLY A 644 -15.04 -4.47 -9.99
N THR A 645 -14.89 -4.16 -8.69
CA THR A 645 -14.42 -2.85 -8.23
C THR A 645 -13.10 -2.89 -7.43
N GLU A 646 -12.76 -3.97 -6.74
CA GLU A 646 -11.48 -4.15 -6.05
C GLU A 646 -10.48 -4.87 -6.97
N ALA A 647 -9.36 -4.25 -7.30
CA ALA A 647 -8.37 -4.84 -8.19
C ALA A 647 -7.75 -6.12 -7.61
N SER A 648 -7.45 -6.16 -6.33
CA SER A 648 -6.87 -7.31 -5.64
C SER A 648 -7.27 -7.35 -4.17
N GLY A 649 -6.90 -6.32 -3.40
CA GLY A 649 -6.81 -6.37 -1.96
C GLY A 649 -5.53 -7.09 -1.51
N THR A 650 -5.03 -6.72 -0.33
CA THR A 650 -3.95 -7.43 0.38
C THR A 650 -4.28 -7.65 1.85
N GLY A 651 -5.27 -6.94 2.39
CA GLY A 651 -5.82 -7.18 3.72
C GLY A 651 -6.43 -8.58 3.86
N ASN A 652 -7.13 -9.04 2.83
CA ASN A 652 -7.66 -10.39 2.73
C ASN A 652 -6.57 -11.47 2.91
N MET A 653 -5.40 -11.31 2.28
CA MET A 653 -4.27 -12.24 2.37
C MET A 653 -3.66 -12.26 3.78
N LYS A 654 -3.55 -11.11 4.45
CA LYS A 654 -3.01 -10.96 5.81
C LYS A 654 -3.94 -11.60 6.85
N LEU A 655 -5.23 -11.40 6.71
CA LEU A 655 -6.26 -12.02 7.55
C LEU A 655 -6.29 -13.53 7.34
N MET A 656 -6.26 -13.99 6.09
CA MET A 656 -6.24 -15.41 5.70
C MET A 656 -5.05 -16.16 6.32
N ILE A 657 -3.82 -15.60 6.23
CA ILE A 657 -2.62 -16.27 6.77
C ILE A 657 -2.64 -16.38 8.30
N ASN A 658 -3.46 -15.58 8.98
CA ASN A 658 -3.72 -15.63 10.41
C ASN A 658 -4.99 -16.43 10.77
N GLY A 659 -5.56 -17.14 9.81
CA GLY A 659 -6.68 -18.05 10.03
C GLY A 659 -8.06 -17.39 10.14
N ALA A 660 -8.21 -16.14 9.69
CA ALA A 660 -9.54 -15.55 9.53
C ALA A 660 -10.24 -16.15 8.30
N VAL A 661 -11.52 -16.43 8.43
CA VAL A 661 -12.37 -16.89 7.32
C VAL A 661 -12.86 -15.69 6.55
N THR A 662 -12.66 -15.68 5.23
CA THR A 662 -13.15 -14.60 4.36
C THR A 662 -14.66 -14.71 4.20
N LEU A 663 -15.39 -13.63 4.53
CA LEU A 663 -16.75 -13.37 4.11
C LEU A 663 -16.68 -12.26 3.06
N GLY A 664 -17.05 -12.57 1.83
CA GLY A 664 -16.78 -11.63 0.74
C GLY A 664 -17.51 -11.94 -0.56
N THR A 665 -17.30 -11.05 -1.51
CA THR A 665 -17.77 -11.19 -2.89
C THR A 665 -16.71 -11.84 -3.76
N MET A 666 -17.09 -12.35 -4.93
CA MET A 666 -16.17 -12.84 -5.96
C MET A 666 -15.52 -11.68 -6.71
N ASP A 667 -14.66 -10.94 -5.98
CA ASP A 667 -13.97 -9.74 -6.44
C ASP A 667 -12.47 -9.76 -6.08
N GLY A 668 -11.65 -9.15 -6.92
CA GLY A 668 -10.20 -9.06 -6.71
C GLY A 668 -9.56 -10.43 -6.44
N ALA A 669 -8.66 -10.46 -5.44
CA ALA A 669 -7.98 -11.69 -5.02
C ALA A 669 -8.86 -12.66 -4.22
N ASN A 670 -10.11 -12.31 -3.86
CA ASN A 670 -11.02 -13.25 -3.22
C ASN A 670 -11.30 -14.46 -4.10
N VAL A 671 -11.31 -14.27 -5.42
CA VAL A 671 -11.45 -15.37 -6.41
C VAL A 671 -10.33 -16.39 -6.20
N GLU A 672 -9.10 -15.94 -6.09
CA GLU A 672 -7.94 -16.82 -5.92
C GLU A 672 -7.81 -17.36 -4.49
N ILE A 673 -8.36 -16.66 -3.48
CA ILE A 673 -8.53 -17.20 -2.12
C ILE A 673 -9.51 -18.37 -2.15
N HIS A 674 -10.65 -18.20 -2.81
CA HIS A 674 -11.65 -19.24 -3.00
C HIS A 674 -11.06 -20.49 -3.67
N GLU A 675 -10.31 -20.31 -4.76
CA GLU A 675 -9.57 -21.40 -5.42
C GLU A 675 -8.58 -22.11 -4.48
N ALA A 676 -7.92 -21.37 -3.58
CA ALA A 676 -6.90 -21.94 -2.69
C ALA A 676 -7.49 -22.75 -1.54
N VAL A 677 -8.69 -22.39 -1.05
CA VAL A 677 -9.30 -23.01 0.14
C VAL A 677 -10.50 -23.90 -0.18
N GLY A 678 -11.17 -23.71 -1.33
CA GLY A 678 -12.39 -24.41 -1.72
C GLY A 678 -13.67 -23.86 -1.06
N ASP A 679 -14.82 -24.29 -1.58
CA ASP A 679 -16.16 -23.77 -1.24
C ASP A 679 -16.50 -23.85 0.26
N ASP A 680 -16.02 -24.90 0.94
CA ASP A 680 -16.34 -25.15 2.36
C ASP A 680 -15.57 -24.25 3.34
N ASN A 681 -14.53 -23.53 2.88
CA ASN A 681 -13.61 -22.80 3.75
C ASN A 681 -13.63 -21.28 3.54
N ILE A 682 -14.63 -20.78 2.83
CA ILE A 682 -14.89 -19.36 2.53
C ILE A 682 -16.41 -19.14 2.51
N ILE A 683 -16.84 -17.92 2.79
CA ILE A 683 -18.26 -17.55 2.74
C ILE A 683 -18.42 -16.50 1.65
N ILE A 684 -19.01 -16.90 0.52
CA ILE A 684 -19.25 -16.04 -0.63
C ILE A 684 -20.71 -15.60 -0.68
N PHE A 685 -20.94 -14.35 -1.07
CA PHE A 685 -22.24 -13.76 -1.31
C PHE A 685 -22.21 -12.74 -2.45
N GLY A 686 -23.39 -12.28 -2.84
CA GLY A 686 -23.59 -11.15 -3.76
C GLY A 686 -23.42 -11.50 -5.21
N MET A 687 -23.71 -10.51 -6.05
CA MET A 687 -23.68 -10.63 -7.50
C MET A 687 -22.25 -10.82 -8.03
N SER A 688 -22.12 -11.61 -9.08
CA SER A 688 -20.90 -11.70 -9.90
C SER A 688 -20.68 -10.40 -10.70
N THR A 689 -19.48 -10.24 -11.26
CA THR A 689 -19.15 -9.08 -12.12
C THR A 689 -20.08 -8.99 -13.34
N ASP A 690 -20.45 -10.12 -13.92
CA ASP A 690 -21.37 -10.16 -15.09
C ASP A 690 -22.78 -9.74 -14.69
N GLU A 691 -23.30 -10.21 -13.56
CA GLU A 691 -24.62 -9.82 -13.04
C GLU A 691 -24.66 -8.34 -12.68
N VAL A 692 -23.58 -7.79 -12.09
CA VAL A 692 -23.46 -6.34 -11.82
C VAL A 692 -23.53 -5.54 -13.13
N ASN A 693 -22.80 -5.96 -14.16
CA ASN A 693 -22.79 -5.30 -15.46
C ASN A 693 -24.15 -5.41 -16.16
N ASP A 694 -24.80 -6.56 -16.08
CA ASP A 694 -26.14 -6.76 -16.64
C ASP A 694 -27.18 -5.89 -15.92
N LEU A 695 -27.13 -5.82 -14.59
CA LEU A 695 -28.04 -4.97 -13.83
C LEU A 695 -27.83 -3.48 -14.13
N LYS A 696 -26.58 -3.03 -14.32
CA LYS A 696 -26.28 -1.67 -14.80
C LYS A 696 -26.87 -1.41 -16.18
N ARG A 697 -26.74 -2.39 -17.09
CA ARG A 697 -27.23 -2.28 -18.48
C ARG A 697 -28.75 -2.19 -18.58
N VAL A 698 -29.46 -2.98 -17.77
CA VAL A 698 -30.96 -2.96 -17.78
C VAL A 698 -31.56 -1.83 -16.95
N GLY A 699 -30.76 -1.17 -16.11
CA GLY A 699 -31.16 -0.07 -15.25
C GLY A 699 -31.45 -0.49 -13.81
N TYR A 700 -30.46 -0.31 -12.93
CA TYR A 700 -30.62 -0.53 -11.48
C TYR A 700 -31.50 0.52 -10.84
N ASN A 701 -32.53 0.10 -10.11
CA ASN A 701 -33.39 0.98 -9.36
C ASN A 701 -33.43 0.58 -7.85
N PRO A 702 -32.71 1.27 -6.98
CA PRO A 702 -32.63 0.94 -5.56
C PRO A 702 -33.99 1.08 -4.83
N MET A 703 -34.90 1.93 -5.31
CA MET A 703 -36.24 2.09 -4.73
C MET A 703 -37.02 0.77 -4.77
N ASN A 704 -36.84 -0.08 -5.78
CA ASN A 704 -37.51 -1.38 -5.85
C ASN A 704 -37.11 -2.28 -4.69
N TYR A 705 -35.87 -2.27 -4.28
CA TYR A 705 -35.37 -3.06 -3.12
C TYR A 705 -35.92 -2.51 -1.81
N TYR A 706 -35.92 -1.19 -1.65
CA TYR A 706 -36.54 -0.54 -0.48
C TYR A 706 -38.03 -0.87 -0.35
N GLN A 707 -38.81 -0.80 -1.44
CA GLN A 707 -40.24 -1.06 -1.41
C GLN A 707 -40.58 -2.54 -1.16
N ASN A 708 -39.79 -3.47 -1.67
CA ASN A 708 -40.12 -4.88 -1.66
C ASN A 708 -39.40 -5.70 -0.55
N ASN A 709 -38.46 -5.11 0.21
CA ASN A 709 -37.77 -5.77 1.31
C ASN A 709 -38.04 -5.05 2.64
N ALA A 710 -38.72 -5.74 3.56
CA ALA A 710 -39.10 -5.18 4.86
C ALA A 710 -37.90 -4.84 5.75
N ASP A 711 -36.83 -5.63 5.70
CA ASP A 711 -35.60 -5.38 6.48
C ASP A 711 -34.86 -4.14 5.97
N ILE A 712 -34.72 -4.00 4.65
CA ILE A 712 -34.13 -2.79 4.04
C ILE A 712 -34.94 -1.56 4.46
N ARG A 713 -36.27 -1.63 4.39
CA ARG A 713 -37.17 -0.53 4.77
C ARG A 713 -36.96 -0.15 6.23
N LYS A 714 -36.95 -1.11 7.15
CA LYS A 714 -36.73 -0.86 8.59
C LYS A 714 -35.38 -0.15 8.83
N VAL A 715 -34.32 -0.62 8.18
CA VAL A 715 -32.96 -0.04 8.31
C VAL A 715 -32.93 1.39 7.77
N VAL A 716 -33.41 1.62 6.55
CA VAL A 716 -33.40 2.94 5.90
C VAL A 716 -34.28 3.93 6.67
N ASP A 717 -35.49 3.53 7.10
CA ASP A 717 -36.40 4.38 7.87
C ASP A 717 -35.78 4.76 9.22
N PHE A 718 -35.10 3.82 9.89
CA PHE A 718 -34.40 4.10 11.14
C PHE A 718 -33.26 5.14 10.94
N ILE A 719 -32.46 4.99 9.88
CA ILE A 719 -31.38 5.94 9.54
C ILE A 719 -31.98 7.34 9.26
N ASN A 720 -33.09 7.41 8.54
CA ASN A 720 -33.78 8.67 8.22
C ASN A 720 -34.39 9.33 9.47
N GLY A 721 -34.77 8.53 10.49
CA GLY A 721 -35.20 9.03 11.80
C GLY A 721 -34.08 9.63 12.64
N GLY A 722 -32.83 9.37 12.30
CA GLY A 722 -31.64 9.83 13.03
C GLY A 722 -31.22 8.90 14.16
N ILE A 723 -29.95 9.03 14.55
CA ILE A 723 -29.30 8.23 15.61
C ILE A 723 -28.67 9.18 16.63
N ASN A 724 -29.07 9.08 17.88
CA ASN A 724 -28.58 9.92 18.98
C ASN A 724 -28.57 11.43 18.64
N GLY A 725 -29.66 11.90 17.97
CA GLY A 725 -29.81 13.31 17.57
C GLY A 725 -29.01 13.70 16.31
N LYS A 726 -28.28 12.80 15.69
CA LYS A 726 -27.58 13.00 14.40
C LYS A 726 -28.42 12.46 13.26
N VAL A 727 -28.49 13.19 12.15
CA VAL A 727 -29.22 12.79 10.93
C VAL A 727 -28.23 12.44 9.81
N PHE A 728 -28.61 11.47 9.00
CA PHE A 728 -27.78 10.93 7.92
C PHE A 728 -28.55 10.90 6.58
N PRO A 729 -29.05 12.06 6.09
CA PRO A 729 -29.81 12.11 4.84
C PRO A 729 -28.97 11.69 3.63
N GLU A 730 -27.67 11.90 3.68
CA GLU A 730 -26.74 11.50 2.64
C GLU A 730 -26.57 9.96 2.55
N ILE A 731 -26.90 9.23 3.63
CA ILE A 731 -26.83 7.78 3.66
C ILE A 731 -28.21 7.19 3.48
N GLY A 732 -29.14 7.45 4.41
CA GLY A 732 -30.50 6.87 4.38
C GLY A 732 -31.40 7.45 3.29
N GLY A 733 -31.41 8.80 3.12
CA GLY A 733 -32.25 9.47 2.13
C GLY A 733 -31.76 9.29 0.70
N THR A 734 -30.46 9.29 0.49
CA THR A 734 -29.90 9.20 -0.86
C THR A 734 -29.91 7.79 -1.42
N ILE A 735 -29.66 6.77 -0.59
CA ILE A 735 -29.45 5.38 -1.04
C ILE A 735 -30.63 4.78 -1.81
N THR A 736 -31.88 5.22 -1.52
CA THR A 736 -33.08 4.75 -2.21
C THR A 736 -33.20 5.30 -3.64
N HIS A 737 -32.41 6.33 -3.98
CA HIS A 737 -32.41 7.01 -5.29
C HIS A 737 -31.08 6.89 -6.00
N HIS A 738 -29.99 6.85 -5.26
CA HIS A 738 -28.63 6.78 -5.78
C HIS A 738 -27.79 5.82 -4.95
N ASP A 739 -27.61 4.62 -5.46
CA ASP A 739 -26.83 3.53 -4.87
C ASP A 739 -25.83 2.97 -5.91
N PRO A 740 -24.76 3.71 -6.19
CA PRO A 740 -23.84 3.36 -7.26
C PRO A 740 -23.09 2.04 -7.03
N TYR A 741 -23.04 1.58 -5.79
CA TYR A 741 -22.37 0.34 -5.39
C TYR A 741 -23.34 -0.78 -4.99
N MET A 742 -24.61 -0.66 -5.35
CA MET A 742 -25.63 -1.71 -5.25
C MET A 742 -25.73 -2.35 -3.85
N VAL A 743 -25.63 -1.50 -2.82
CA VAL A 743 -25.71 -1.92 -1.41
C VAL A 743 -27.04 -2.60 -1.12
N LEU A 744 -28.16 -2.01 -1.61
CA LEU A 744 -29.50 -2.54 -1.38
C LEU A 744 -29.75 -3.83 -2.16
N ALA A 745 -29.14 -4.01 -3.32
CA ALA A 745 -29.27 -5.25 -4.10
C ALA A 745 -28.64 -6.45 -3.41
N ASP A 746 -27.45 -6.29 -2.82
CA ASP A 746 -26.73 -7.38 -2.15
C ASP A 746 -27.08 -7.54 -0.66
N PHE A 747 -27.89 -6.65 -0.07
CA PHE A 747 -28.15 -6.62 1.37
C PHE A 747 -28.73 -7.94 1.92
N ALA A 748 -29.73 -8.52 1.24
CA ALA A 748 -30.38 -9.74 1.70
C ALA A 748 -29.43 -10.93 1.67
N ASP A 749 -28.61 -11.04 0.63
CA ASP A 749 -27.63 -12.11 0.48
C ASP A 749 -26.49 -11.96 1.49
N TYR A 750 -26.00 -10.73 1.72
CA TYR A 750 -25.04 -10.45 2.78
C TYR A 750 -25.55 -10.82 4.18
N LYS A 751 -26.82 -10.51 4.49
CA LYS A 751 -27.46 -10.91 5.75
C LYS A 751 -27.49 -12.43 5.90
N SER A 752 -27.78 -13.16 4.82
CA SER A 752 -27.78 -14.63 4.81
C SER A 752 -26.37 -15.20 5.00
N ALA A 753 -25.34 -14.57 4.39
CA ALA A 753 -23.95 -14.94 4.57
C ALA A 753 -23.45 -14.74 6.01
N GLN A 754 -23.86 -13.65 6.65
CA GLN A 754 -23.58 -13.39 8.07
C GLN A 754 -24.23 -14.44 8.98
N ALA A 755 -25.50 -14.82 8.73
CA ALA A 755 -26.16 -15.88 9.46
C ALA A 755 -25.47 -17.25 9.28
N LYS A 756 -24.99 -17.55 8.06
CA LYS A 756 -24.17 -18.75 7.78
C LYS A 756 -22.86 -18.71 8.60
N ALA A 757 -22.19 -17.56 8.68
CA ALA A 757 -20.97 -17.39 9.45
C ALA A 757 -21.20 -17.67 10.95
N GLU A 758 -22.28 -17.15 11.52
CA GLU A 758 -22.65 -17.40 12.91
C GLU A 758 -22.93 -18.89 13.19
N ALA A 759 -23.66 -19.57 12.29
CA ALA A 759 -23.96 -20.99 12.41
C ALA A 759 -22.69 -21.86 12.34
N LEU A 760 -21.76 -21.53 11.40
CA LEU A 760 -20.48 -22.21 11.27
C LEU A 760 -19.58 -21.96 12.48
N PHE A 761 -19.57 -20.74 13.03
CA PHE A 761 -18.79 -20.40 14.22
C PHE A 761 -19.26 -21.16 15.47
N ALA A 762 -20.54 -21.46 15.57
CA ALA A 762 -21.10 -22.25 16.69
C ALA A 762 -20.58 -23.71 16.70
N ASP A 763 -20.27 -24.28 15.53
CA ASP A 763 -19.55 -25.54 15.40
C ASP A 763 -18.03 -25.27 15.39
N ARG A 764 -17.42 -25.34 16.59
CA ARG A 764 -16.01 -24.97 16.78
C ARG A 764 -15.03 -25.84 15.99
N ASP A 765 -15.32 -27.11 15.83
CA ASP A 765 -14.46 -28.03 15.07
C ASP A 765 -14.46 -27.66 13.58
N THR A 766 -15.64 -27.43 13.01
CA THR A 766 -15.79 -26.94 11.63
C THR A 766 -15.10 -25.58 11.45
N TRP A 767 -15.32 -24.63 12.35
CA TRP A 767 -14.70 -23.30 12.24
C TRP A 767 -13.16 -23.34 12.31
N ASN A 768 -12.61 -24.12 13.25
CA ASN A 768 -11.17 -24.26 13.42
C ASN A 768 -10.54 -24.99 12.22
N ARG A 769 -11.25 -25.94 11.61
CA ARG A 769 -10.85 -26.57 10.35
C ARG A 769 -10.81 -25.55 9.19
N MET A 770 -11.85 -24.72 9.04
CA MET A 770 -11.88 -23.64 8.05
C MET A 770 -10.68 -22.69 8.26
N SER A 771 -10.40 -22.30 9.49
CA SER A 771 -9.24 -21.48 9.85
C SER A 771 -7.91 -22.12 9.45
N LEU A 772 -7.73 -23.41 9.73
CA LEU A 772 -6.55 -24.18 9.33
C LEU A 772 -6.38 -24.19 7.81
N MET A 773 -7.45 -24.45 7.07
CA MET A 773 -7.44 -24.51 5.60
C MET A 773 -7.05 -23.15 4.99
N ASN A 774 -7.51 -22.04 5.59
CA ASN A 774 -7.11 -20.69 5.20
C ASN A 774 -5.61 -20.44 5.43
N ILE A 775 -5.06 -20.80 6.59
CA ILE A 775 -3.63 -20.70 6.88
C ILE A 775 -2.82 -21.51 5.86
N ALA A 776 -3.21 -22.75 5.61
CA ALA A 776 -2.51 -23.65 4.70
C ALA A 776 -2.54 -23.15 3.24
N GLY A 777 -3.68 -22.58 2.80
CA GLY A 777 -3.84 -22.02 1.45
C GLY A 777 -3.12 -20.68 1.25
N ALA A 778 -2.78 -19.97 2.32
CA ALA A 778 -2.23 -18.60 2.25
C ALA A 778 -0.82 -18.50 1.65
N GLY A 779 -0.09 -19.60 1.57
CA GLY A 779 1.24 -19.63 0.95
C GLY A 779 1.27 -19.16 -0.50
N ARG A 780 0.19 -19.33 -1.24
CA ARG A 780 -0.01 -18.78 -2.59
C ARG A 780 0.19 -17.26 -2.64
N PHE A 781 -0.10 -16.55 -1.56
CA PHE A 781 -0.05 -15.09 -1.47
C PHE A 781 1.23 -14.56 -0.79
N ALA A 782 2.29 -15.36 -0.69
CA ALA A 782 3.59 -14.87 -0.26
C ALA A 782 4.17 -13.91 -1.31
N CYS A 783 4.71 -12.75 -0.89
CA CYS A 783 5.33 -11.80 -1.82
C CYS A 783 6.54 -12.39 -2.54
N ASP A 784 7.22 -13.36 -1.94
CA ASP A 784 8.35 -14.08 -2.55
C ASP A 784 7.95 -14.75 -3.87
N ARG A 785 6.74 -15.34 -3.94
CA ARG A 785 6.18 -15.87 -5.20
C ARG A 785 6.01 -14.76 -6.24
N ALA A 786 5.36 -13.65 -5.86
CA ALA A 786 5.12 -12.53 -6.76
C ALA A 786 6.45 -11.96 -7.30
N ILE A 787 7.44 -11.76 -6.44
CA ILE A 787 8.78 -11.27 -6.83
C ILE A 787 9.44 -12.21 -7.84
N ASN A 788 9.35 -13.53 -7.62
CA ASN A 788 9.93 -14.52 -8.55
C ASN A 788 9.20 -14.54 -9.91
N GLU A 789 7.87 -14.31 -9.93
CA GLU A 789 7.09 -14.13 -11.15
C GLU A 789 7.50 -12.84 -11.90
N TYR A 790 7.57 -11.69 -11.20
CA TYR A 790 8.09 -10.45 -11.78
C TYR A 790 9.51 -10.62 -12.35
N ALA A 791 10.38 -11.28 -11.61
CA ALA A 791 11.77 -11.49 -12.03
C ALA A 791 11.88 -12.36 -13.29
N ARG A 792 11.06 -13.40 -13.40
CA ARG A 792 11.01 -14.31 -14.55
C ARG A 792 10.35 -13.69 -15.78
N ASP A 793 9.15 -13.12 -15.59
CA ASP A 793 8.22 -12.82 -16.69
C ASP A 793 8.29 -11.35 -17.14
N ILE A 794 8.75 -10.42 -16.27
CA ILE A 794 8.74 -8.99 -16.57
C ILE A 794 10.15 -8.38 -16.52
N TRP A 795 10.91 -8.60 -15.44
CA TRP A 795 12.23 -8.00 -15.30
C TRP A 795 13.35 -8.79 -15.96
N HIS A 796 13.11 -10.07 -16.26
CA HIS A 796 14.07 -10.99 -16.89
C HIS A 796 15.44 -10.98 -16.16
N THR A 797 15.39 -11.22 -14.84
CA THR A 797 16.59 -11.21 -13.97
C THR A 797 16.62 -12.46 -13.08
N LYS A 798 17.79 -12.70 -12.49
CA LYS A 798 18.02 -13.82 -11.57
C LYS A 798 18.56 -13.32 -10.23
N PRO A 799 18.28 -14.02 -9.13
CA PRO A 799 18.82 -13.64 -7.83
C PRO A 799 20.34 -13.83 -7.79
N LEU A 800 21.02 -12.92 -7.10
CA LEU A 800 22.46 -13.01 -6.86
C LEU A 800 22.82 -14.13 -5.88
N ARG A 801 21.96 -14.35 -4.89
CA ARG A 801 22.09 -15.37 -3.88
C ARG A 801 20.84 -16.25 -3.89
N LYS A 802 21.05 -17.56 -4.07
CA LYS A 802 19.97 -18.57 -4.10
C LYS A 802 19.57 -19.03 -2.70
#